data_822863b43ebef9e1b5b9bfd411bc1cf4
#
_entry.id   822863b43ebef9e1b5b9bfd411bc1cf4
#
_cell.length_a   1.000
_cell.length_b   1.000
_cell.length_c   1.000
_cell.angle_alpha   90.00
_cell.angle_beta   90.00
_cell.angle_gamma   90.00
#
_symmetry.space_group_name_H-M   'P 1'
#
loop_
_entity.id
_entity.type
_entity.pdbx_description
1 polymer ?
#
loop_
_entity_poly.entity_id
_entity_poly.type
_entity_poly.pdbx_seq_one_letter_code
_entity_poly.pdbx_strand_id
1 'polypeptide(L)'
;MMRALPFACAVAISMLARPAHAIDPVPSFRYLVTGNGHGFQVFDVGANAVKQYLERPYRYIKANPSNPDGEGIVRRNLAFDTYFGIKVGGSGSWLGGRAPGEVGYVEQSNIIRSALATNGVMTESFFVSPFGYEGNALVMLLKVTNTSGSAQSVTAYSIHNFKMGSAPNPDAPDANSESIAWDATSQTATENGPGGGVIVYAPVGGADVSTCNANAHSTVASGGTLTTLASCSGTDQKNAFGKDLGSIPSGESRWWGVTVLFDADGNATGAKTAWSTFLGGKTAEQLYTAVLAEMEGWRKPPAPGMNPTEIAIWRQAESVLRMGQIREAYSESPRRKNTGMILASLPPGGWHTGWVRDAVYAVVALARSGHAAEAKLALDFFLNADAGRYASFVNNQPYRISTVRYYGDGQEEADYSGAPTRNIEIDGWGLVLWGARVFVDSSADTAWLDAMTKKGDTVYDALKSGVAEPLIANLESSGIAIADASIWEVHWGNRQHFLYTTATAARGLCDMATIARRAGRMDDVARYRQIAEKVTMAMRQNFIDSNRVLAGSLERLAQGNNYRDGATVEAFTWSLIPSSDPIATATLGAMSYLQTPAGGYKRVEGSNDQYDTDEWILIDLRASAAFRRAGNGPKADQLLNWVTAQASENYDLLPELYNTRSSSGQIGAYSGSIPMVGYGAGAYQLTMLDRVQLYEHSDCGEKDLGEYPDAGPVLPGDGGTGSGGGGFGGRTGIACACHGGPGSAGNAVAFALVALIILRRRRLR
;
A
#
# COMPACT_ATOMS: atom_id res chain seq x y z
N MET A 1 -13.90 -67.85 35.87
CA MET A 1 -14.67 -66.57 35.90
C MET A 1 -13.66 -65.42 35.95
N MET A 2 -13.32 -64.87 34.82
CA MET A 2 -12.46 -63.66 34.70
C MET A 2 -13.36 -62.50 34.18
N ARG A 3 -13.46 -61.46 34.96
CA ARG A 3 -14.19 -60.24 34.61
C ARG A 3 -13.28 -59.33 33.77
N ALA A 4 -13.66 -58.99 32.56
CA ALA A 4 -13.04 -57.93 31.74
C ALA A 4 -13.56 -56.57 32.18
N LEU A 5 -12.64 -55.63 32.48
CA LEU A 5 -12.95 -54.20 32.61
C LEU A 5 -12.81 -53.53 31.22
N PRO A 6 -13.73 -52.65 30.83
CA PRO A 6 -13.53 -51.83 29.67
C PRO A 6 -12.69 -50.58 30.01
N PHE A 7 -11.61 -50.38 29.27
CA PHE A 7 -10.83 -49.14 29.25
C PHE A 7 -11.64 -48.08 28.47
N ALA A 8 -12.17 -47.08 29.13
CA ALA A 8 -12.73 -45.88 28.51
C ALA A 8 -11.59 -44.91 28.25
N CYS A 9 -11.23 -44.74 26.95
CA CYS A 9 -10.31 -43.72 26.48
C CYS A 9 -11.05 -42.38 26.40
N ALA A 10 -10.87 -41.53 27.42
CA ALA A 10 -11.37 -40.15 27.38
C ALA A 10 -10.42 -39.32 26.50
N VAL A 11 -10.82 -39.07 25.27
CA VAL A 11 -10.20 -38.07 24.41
C VAL A 11 -10.61 -36.69 24.95
N ALA A 12 -9.72 -36.06 25.71
CA ALA A 12 -9.86 -34.65 26.07
C ALA A 12 -9.60 -33.81 24.84
N ILE A 13 -10.66 -33.39 24.18
CA ILE A 13 -10.61 -32.32 23.18
C ILE A 13 -10.33 -31.03 23.96
N SER A 14 -9.07 -30.61 23.98
CA SER A 14 -8.68 -29.29 24.43
C SER A 14 -9.25 -28.29 23.39
N MET A 15 -10.45 -27.81 23.65
CA MET A 15 -10.94 -26.56 23.00
C MET A 15 -9.98 -25.46 23.47
N LEU A 16 -9.03 -25.09 22.64
CA LEU A 16 -8.29 -23.85 22.80
C LEU A 16 -9.34 -22.75 22.79
N ALA A 17 -9.67 -22.21 23.97
CA ALA A 17 -10.50 -21.05 24.10
C ALA A 17 -9.81 -19.92 23.31
N ARG A 18 -10.36 -19.55 22.16
CA ARG A 18 -9.98 -18.31 21.47
C ARG A 18 -10.20 -17.19 22.49
N PRO A 19 -9.22 -16.28 22.68
CA PRO A 19 -9.47 -15.08 23.46
C PRO A 19 -10.70 -14.41 22.83
N ALA A 20 -11.73 -14.18 23.64
CA ALA A 20 -12.95 -13.55 23.16
C ALA A 20 -12.60 -12.12 22.69
N HIS A 21 -12.58 -11.87 21.39
CA HIS A 21 -12.68 -10.54 20.85
C HIS A 21 -14.07 -10.00 21.18
N ALA A 22 -14.18 -8.69 21.34
CA ALA A 22 -15.47 -8.07 21.65
C ALA A 22 -16.49 -8.27 20.53
N ILE A 23 -16.01 -8.49 19.30
CA ILE A 23 -16.81 -8.75 18.10
C ILE A 23 -16.11 -9.76 17.17
N ASP A 24 -16.88 -10.39 16.28
CA ASP A 24 -16.33 -11.24 15.22
C ASP A 24 -15.70 -10.41 14.08
N PRO A 25 -14.72 -10.95 13.35
CA PRO A 25 -14.20 -10.32 12.13
C PRO A 25 -15.29 -10.08 11.07
N VAL A 26 -15.14 -8.98 10.32
CA VAL A 26 -16.18 -8.48 9.42
C VAL A 26 -15.71 -8.53 7.96
N PRO A 27 -16.27 -9.41 7.10
CA PRO A 27 -16.02 -9.37 5.67
C PRO A 27 -16.73 -8.15 5.06
N SER A 28 -15.98 -7.07 4.84
CA SER A 28 -16.54 -5.78 4.44
C SER A 28 -15.92 -5.19 3.17
N PHE A 29 -14.75 -5.66 2.78
CA PHE A 29 -14.06 -5.17 1.60
C PHE A 29 -14.44 -5.99 0.36
N ARG A 30 -14.66 -5.30 -0.77
CA ARG A 30 -15.14 -5.93 -2.00
C ARG A 30 -14.33 -5.59 -3.25
N TYR A 31 -13.18 -4.97 -3.08
CA TYR A 31 -12.35 -4.58 -4.20
C TYR A 31 -11.01 -5.30 -4.14
N LEU A 32 -10.56 -5.80 -5.28
CA LEU A 32 -9.22 -6.36 -5.41
C LEU A 32 -8.43 -5.48 -6.39
N VAL A 33 -7.17 -5.28 -6.11
CA VAL A 33 -6.30 -4.43 -6.93
C VAL A 33 -5.14 -5.22 -7.49
N THR A 34 -4.80 -4.95 -8.74
CA THR A 34 -3.56 -5.39 -9.35
C THR A 34 -2.79 -4.19 -9.89
N GLY A 35 -1.46 -4.26 -9.82
CA GLY A 35 -0.58 -3.19 -10.26
C GLY A 35 0.86 -3.67 -10.38
N ASN A 36 1.67 -2.94 -11.14
CA ASN A 36 3.08 -3.26 -11.38
C ASN A 36 4.03 -2.05 -11.24
N GLY A 37 3.54 -0.96 -10.64
CA GLY A 37 4.27 0.29 -10.52
C GLY A 37 4.20 1.22 -11.74
N HIS A 38 3.54 0.78 -12.83
CA HIS A 38 3.23 1.61 -14.01
C HIS A 38 1.75 1.90 -14.16
N GLY A 39 0.88 1.11 -13.56
CA GLY A 39 -0.56 1.28 -13.55
C GLY A 39 -1.24 0.48 -12.46
N PHE A 40 -2.53 0.79 -12.25
CA PHE A 40 -3.40 0.02 -11.36
C PHE A 40 -4.74 -0.25 -12.00
N GLN A 41 -5.25 -1.47 -11.73
CA GLN A 41 -6.61 -1.85 -12.10
C GLN A 41 -7.31 -2.41 -10.88
N VAL A 42 -8.59 -2.05 -10.74
CA VAL A 42 -9.42 -2.46 -9.60
C VAL A 42 -10.57 -3.32 -10.09
N PHE A 43 -10.65 -4.52 -9.56
CA PHE A 43 -11.73 -5.47 -9.76
C PHE A 43 -12.78 -5.29 -8.66
N ASP A 44 -14.03 -5.05 -9.04
CA ASP A 44 -15.18 -5.03 -8.14
C ASP A 44 -15.79 -6.44 -8.07
N VAL A 45 -15.70 -7.04 -6.91
CA VAL A 45 -16.23 -8.40 -6.65
C VAL A 45 -17.73 -8.47 -6.89
N GLY A 46 -18.49 -7.42 -6.52
CA GLY A 46 -19.93 -7.37 -6.72
C GLY A 46 -20.34 -7.26 -8.20
N ALA A 47 -19.53 -6.56 -8.99
CA ALA A 47 -19.72 -6.46 -10.45
C ALA A 47 -19.09 -7.62 -11.22
N ASN A 48 -18.22 -8.41 -10.61
CA ASN A 48 -17.39 -9.43 -11.26
C ASN A 48 -16.68 -8.89 -12.52
N ALA A 49 -16.11 -7.70 -12.40
CA ALA A 49 -15.51 -6.97 -13.51
C ALA A 49 -14.43 -6.02 -13.01
N VAL A 50 -13.47 -5.71 -13.85
CA VAL A 50 -12.57 -4.56 -13.62
C VAL A 50 -13.37 -3.28 -13.88
N LYS A 51 -13.45 -2.42 -12.87
CA LYS A 51 -14.21 -1.15 -12.88
C LYS A 51 -13.32 0.09 -12.84
N GLN A 52 -12.03 -0.09 -12.53
CA GLN A 52 -11.07 1.00 -12.63
C GLN A 52 -9.82 0.52 -13.38
N TYR A 53 -9.39 1.36 -14.30
CA TYR A 53 -8.11 1.28 -14.99
C TYR A 53 -7.50 2.67 -14.94
N LEU A 54 -6.55 2.88 -14.03
CA LEU A 54 -6.00 4.21 -13.81
C LEU A 54 -4.93 4.53 -14.85
N GLU A 55 -5.03 5.71 -15.45
CA GLU A 55 -4.06 6.23 -16.41
C GLU A 55 -2.63 6.20 -15.85
N ARG A 56 -2.51 6.55 -14.56
CA ARG A 56 -1.25 6.52 -13.81
C ARG A 56 -1.45 5.85 -12.47
N PRO A 57 -0.41 5.25 -11.90
CA PRO A 57 -0.49 4.60 -10.60
C PRO A 57 -0.62 5.60 -9.43
N TYR A 58 -0.51 6.90 -9.67
CA TYR A 58 -0.46 7.95 -8.65
C TYR A 58 -1.32 9.17 -9.05
N ARG A 59 -1.53 10.08 -8.09
CA ARG A 59 -1.95 11.45 -8.42
C ARG A 59 -0.76 12.22 -8.96
N TYR A 60 -0.93 12.92 -10.06
CA TYR A 60 0.09 13.81 -10.58
C TYR A 60 -0.47 15.21 -10.81
N ILE A 61 0.42 16.21 -10.78
CA ILE A 61 0.07 17.57 -11.14
C ILE A 61 0.09 17.69 -12.65
N LYS A 62 -1.01 18.15 -13.23
CA LYS A 62 -1.02 18.71 -14.57
C LYS A 62 -0.38 20.09 -14.46
N ALA A 63 0.75 20.32 -15.13
CA ALA A 63 1.53 21.53 -14.96
C ALA A 63 0.68 22.81 -15.06
N ASN A 64 0.35 23.39 -13.93
CA ASN A 64 -0.06 24.78 -13.81
C ASN A 64 0.99 25.52 -12.97
N PRO A 65 1.95 26.22 -13.61
CA PRO A 65 3.00 26.93 -12.90
C PRO A 65 2.48 28.00 -11.93
N SER A 66 1.24 28.49 -12.14
CA SER A 66 0.64 29.58 -11.36
C SER A 66 -0.09 29.09 -10.12
N ASN A 67 -0.52 27.84 -10.06
CA ASN A 67 -1.18 27.24 -8.91
C ASN A 67 -0.88 25.73 -8.83
N PRO A 68 0.32 25.37 -8.41
CA PRO A 68 0.70 23.97 -8.29
C PRO A 68 -0.06 23.20 -7.20
N ASP A 69 -0.73 23.92 -6.27
CA ASP A 69 -1.45 23.29 -5.14
C ASP A 69 -2.96 23.09 -5.43
N GLY A 70 -3.56 23.76 -6.38
CA GLY A 70 -5.02 23.85 -6.48
C GLY A 70 -5.64 23.27 -7.74
N GLU A 71 -4.91 23.22 -8.84
CA GLU A 71 -5.47 22.77 -10.11
C GLU A 71 -4.55 21.77 -10.79
N GLY A 72 -5.14 20.66 -11.25
CA GLY A 72 -4.45 19.72 -12.09
C GLY A 72 -4.02 18.43 -11.44
N ILE A 73 -4.54 18.13 -10.23
CA ILE A 73 -4.39 16.77 -9.68
C ILE A 73 -5.30 15.87 -10.50
N VAL A 74 -4.69 15.07 -11.35
CA VAL A 74 -5.42 14.19 -12.24
C VAL A 74 -5.26 12.75 -11.76
N ARG A 75 -6.39 12.11 -11.56
CA ARG A 75 -6.53 10.68 -11.38
C ARG A 75 -7.61 10.22 -12.34
N ARG A 76 -7.21 9.94 -13.59
CA ARG A 76 -8.15 9.53 -14.61
C ARG A 76 -8.36 8.02 -14.55
N ASN A 77 -9.60 7.60 -14.27
CA ASN A 77 -10.04 6.24 -14.47
C ASN A 77 -10.54 6.09 -15.92
N LEU A 78 -9.91 5.23 -16.68
CA LEU A 78 -10.24 4.98 -18.08
C LEU A 78 -11.34 3.92 -18.26
N ALA A 79 -11.55 3.02 -17.30
CA ALA A 79 -12.51 1.94 -17.46
C ALA A 79 -13.91 2.34 -16.97
N PHE A 80 -14.93 2.04 -17.77
CA PHE A 80 -16.27 1.83 -17.26
C PHE A 80 -16.41 0.39 -16.74
N ASP A 81 -16.11 -0.59 -17.58
CA ASP A 81 -15.93 -1.99 -17.17
C ASP A 81 -15.22 -2.82 -18.26
N THR A 82 -14.60 -3.93 -17.82
CA THR A 82 -14.07 -4.95 -18.71
C THR A 82 -14.12 -6.32 -18.05
N TYR A 83 -14.57 -7.33 -18.79
CA TYR A 83 -14.80 -8.69 -18.30
C TYR A 83 -14.95 -9.70 -19.45
N PHE A 84 -15.02 -10.98 -19.10
CA PHE A 84 -15.25 -12.06 -20.05
C PHE A 84 -16.73 -12.45 -20.18
N GLY A 85 -17.03 -13.17 -21.25
CA GLY A 85 -18.25 -13.90 -21.50
C GLY A 85 -17.97 -15.25 -22.15
N ILE A 86 -18.95 -16.10 -22.16
CA ILE A 86 -18.89 -17.40 -22.85
C ILE A 86 -20.20 -17.72 -23.56
N LYS A 87 -20.09 -18.55 -24.60
CA LYS A 87 -21.22 -19.23 -25.21
C LYS A 87 -20.96 -20.72 -25.15
N VAL A 88 -21.86 -21.47 -24.52
CA VAL A 88 -21.81 -22.94 -24.44
C VAL A 88 -22.97 -23.51 -25.21
N GLY A 89 -22.72 -24.27 -26.25
CA GLY A 89 -23.77 -24.69 -27.20
C GLY A 89 -24.44 -23.45 -27.82
N GLY A 90 -25.74 -23.28 -27.60
CA GLY A 90 -26.52 -22.14 -28.11
C GLY A 90 -26.66 -20.94 -27.14
N SER A 91 -26.21 -21.07 -25.87
CA SER A 91 -26.48 -20.12 -24.81
C SER A 91 -25.29 -19.20 -24.53
N GLY A 92 -25.46 -17.90 -24.79
CA GLY A 92 -24.48 -16.86 -24.46
C GLY A 92 -24.68 -16.31 -23.05
N SER A 93 -23.58 -15.98 -22.36
CA SER A 93 -23.60 -15.43 -21.00
C SER A 93 -22.38 -14.57 -20.74
N TRP A 94 -22.59 -13.35 -20.29
CA TRP A 94 -21.52 -12.54 -19.71
C TRP A 94 -21.24 -12.99 -18.28
N LEU A 95 -19.97 -12.95 -17.86
CA LEU A 95 -19.55 -13.24 -16.49
C LEU A 95 -19.65 -11.98 -15.61
N GLY A 96 -19.46 -10.80 -16.19
CA GLY A 96 -19.72 -9.53 -15.52
C GLY A 96 -21.17 -9.38 -15.06
N GLY A 97 -21.39 -8.74 -13.91
CA GLY A 97 -22.70 -8.57 -13.29
C GLY A 97 -23.22 -9.81 -12.56
N ARG A 98 -22.48 -10.92 -12.54
CA ARG A 98 -22.83 -12.16 -11.85
C ARG A 98 -21.94 -12.38 -10.64
N ALA A 99 -22.54 -12.72 -9.49
CA ALA A 99 -21.76 -13.04 -8.31
C ALA A 99 -20.86 -14.26 -8.57
N PRO A 100 -19.52 -14.13 -8.33
CA PRO A 100 -18.61 -15.27 -8.45
C PRO A 100 -18.91 -16.32 -7.37
N GLY A 101 -18.58 -17.59 -7.66
CA GLY A 101 -18.60 -18.67 -6.66
C GLY A 101 -17.38 -18.58 -5.73
N GLU A 102 -16.24 -18.21 -6.30
CA GLU A 102 -14.99 -17.99 -5.58
C GLU A 102 -14.28 -16.77 -6.17
N VAL A 103 -13.67 -15.96 -5.30
CA VAL A 103 -12.88 -14.80 -5.72
C VAL A 103 -11.77 -14.53 -4.70
N GLY A 104 -10.60 -14.10 -5.17
CA GLY A 104 -9.46 -13.76 -4.32
C GLY A 104 -8.17 -13.63 -5.11
N TYR A 105 -7.06 -13.55 -4.41
CA TYR A 105 -5.74 -13.56 -5.01
C TYR A 105 -5.21 -14.99 -5.18
N VAL A 106 -4.52 -15.24 -6.28
CA VAL A 106 -3.82 -16.52 -6.49
C VAL A 106 -2.56 -16.51 -5.64
N GLU A 107 -2.47 -17.41 -4.66
CA GLU A 107 -1.29 -17.57 -3.80
C GLU A 107 -0.77 -16.26 -3.20
N GLN A 108 -1.70 -15.35 -2.82
CA GLN A 108 -1.43 -14.01 -2.29
C GLN A 108 -0.52 -13.15 -3.21
N SER A 109 -0.56 -13.38 -4.52
CA SER A 109 0.12 -12.57 -5.54
C SER A 109 -0.69 -11.30 -5.88
N ASN A 110 -0.32 -10.62 -6.97
CA ASN A 110 -1.18 -9.59 -7.58
C ASN A 110 -2.12 -10.15 -8.66
N ILE A 111 -2.24 -11.47 -8.79
CA ILE A 111 -3.16 -12.13 -9.74
C ILE A 111 -4.51 -12.30 -9.08
N ILE A 112 -5.53 -11.60 -9.55
CA ILE A 112 -6.91 -11.74 -9.10
C ILE A 112 -7.54 -12.89 -9.87
N ARG A 113 -8.19 -13.84 -9.16
CA ARG A 113 -8.96 -14.94 -9.73
C ARG A 113 -10.42 -14.79 -9.35
N SER A 114 -11.30 -14.95 -10.33
CA SER A 114 -12.76 -15.08 -10.14
C SER A 114 -13.25 -16.35 -10.83
N ALA A 115 -13.92 -17.23 -10.10
CA ALA A 115 -14.44 -18.49 -10.61
C ALA A 115 -15.96 -18.55 -10.58
N LEU A 116 -16.55 -19.01 -11.68
CA LEU A 116 -18.01 -19.10 -11.84
C LEU A 116 -18.41 -20.34 -12.63
N ALA A 117 -19.26 -21.17 -12.05
CA ALA A 117 -19.90 -22.29 -12.76
C ALA A 117 -21.07 -21.79 -13.60
N THR A 118 -21.14 -22.17 -14.88
CA THR A 118 -22.23 -21.82 -15.76
C THR A 118 -22.38 -22.81 -16.93
N ASN A 119 -23.59 -23.23 -17.26
CA ASN A 119 -23.92 -24.07 -18.42
C ASN A 119 -23.07 -25.35 -18.55
N GLY A 120 -22.72 -26.00 -17.44
CA GLY A 120 -21.91 -27.23 -17.43
C GLY A 120 -20.42 -27.04 -17.64
N VAL A 121 -19.91 -25.79 -17.52
CA VAL A 121 -18.49 -25.48 -17.48
C VAL A 121 -18.16 -24.65 -16.22
N MET A 122 -16.93 -24.78 -15.76
CA MET A 122 -16.31 -23.87 -14.80
C MET A 122 -15.47 -22.85 -15.56
N THR A 123 -15.71 -21.57 -15.33
CA THR A 123 -14.88 -20.48 -15.83
C THR A 123 -14.02 -19.93 -14.72
N GLU A 124 -12.73 -19.74 -14.97
CA GLU A 124 -11.79 -19.05 -14.09
C GLU A 124 -11.22 -17.87 -14.85
N SER A 125 -11.56 -16.66 -14.41
CA SER A 125 -11.05 -15.43 -14.98
C SER A 125 -9.92 -14.91 -14.12
N PHE A 126 -8.77 -14.58 -14.72
CA PHE A 126 -7.59 -14.04 -14.04
C PHE A 126 -7.31 -12.63 -14.56
N PHE A 127 -6.99 -11.71 -13.65
CA PHE A 127 -6.67 -10.32 -13.97
C PHE A 127 -5.36 -9.96 -13.29
N VAL A 128 -4.39 -9.46 -14.06
CA VAL A 128 -3.07 -9.12 -13.52
C VAL A 128 -2.38 -8.02 -14.30
N SER A 129 -1.70 -7.14 -13.59
CA SER A 129 -0.70 -6.22 -14.12
C SER A 129 0.69 -6.85 -13.89
N PRO A 130 1.35 -7.40 -14.94
CA PRO A 130 2.55 -8.20 -14.73
C PRO A 130 3.76 -7.34 -14.40
N PHE A 131 4.50 -7.69 -13.36
CA PHE A 131 5.68 -6.95 -12.92
C PHE A 131 6.85 -6.96 -13.93
N GLY A 132 6.94 -7.98 -14.72
CA GLY A 132 7.97 -8.08 -15.78
C GLY A 132 7.67 -7.24 -17.02
N TYR A 133 6.54 -6.53 -17.09
CA TYR A 133 6.20 -5.63 -18.19
C TYR A 133 6.41 -4.17 -17.76
N GLU A 134 7.24 -3.45 -18.51
CA GLU A 134 7.55 -2.05 -18.26
C GLU A 134 6.53 -1.12 -18.94
N GLY A 135 5.31 -1.08 -18.41
CA GLY A 135 4.22 -0.25 -18.92
C GLY A 135 2.91 -0.53 -18.20
N ASN A 136 1.91 0.32 -18.46
CA ASN A 136 0.57 0.15 -17.90
C ASN A 136 -0.21 -0.91 -18.69
N ALA A 137 -0.42 -2.07 -18.10
CA ALA A 137 -1.07 -3.21 -18.73
C ALA A 137 -2.00 -3.95 -17.78
N LEU A 138 -3.13 -4.39 -18.29
CA LEU A 138 -4.01 -5.39 -17.68
C LEU A 138 -4.02 -6.63 -18.57
N VAL A 139 -3.49 -7.72 -18.08
CA VAL A 139 -3.64 -9.05 -18.68
C VAL A 139 -4.91 -9.70 -18.10
N MET A 140 -5.83 -10.05 -18.98
CA MET A 140 -7.05 -10.78 -18.66
C MET A 140 -6.91 -12.18 -19.28
N LEU A 141 -7.00 -13.23 -18.48
CA LEU A 141 -6.94 -14.62 -18.94
C LEU A 141 -8.20 -15.36 -18.51
N LEU A 142 -8.68 -16.24 -19.38
CA LEU A 142 -9.85 -17.07 -19.14
C LEU A 142 -9.47 -18.54 -19.32
N LYS A 143 -9.70 -19.34 -18.29
CA LYS A 143 -9.67 -20.80 -18.34
C LYS A 143 -11.10 -21.33 -18.29
N VAL A 144 -11.45 -22.17 -19.24
CA VAL A 144 -12.76 -22.85 -19.28
C VAL A 144 -12.54 -24.33 -19.12
N THR A 145 -13.09 -24.91 -18.07
CA THR A 145 -13.04 -26.36 -17.80
C THR A 145 -14.42 -26.94 -18.00
N ASN A 146 -14.53 -27.96 -18.83
CA ASN A 146 -15.78 -28.69 -18.99
C ASN A 146 -16.05 -29.60 -17.78
N THR A 147 -17.06 -29.27 -16.98
CA THR A 147 -17.47 -30.04 -15.80
C THR A 147 -18.65 -30.96 -16.06
N SER A 148 -19.16 -31.00 -17.30
CA SER A 148 -20.27 -31.88 -17.69
C SER A 148 -19.77 -33.28 -18.09
N GLY A 149 -20.71 -34.24 -18.21
CA GLY A 149 -20.40 -35.62 -18.63
C GLY A 149 -20.20 -35.81 -20.12
N SER A 150 -20.29 -34.77 -20.96
CA SER A 150 -20.16 -34.82 -22.41
C SER A 150 -19.33 -33.62 -22.93
N ALA A 151 -18.76 -33.78 -24.14
CA ALA A 151 -18.04 -32.69 -24.76
C ALA A 151 -18.92 -31.46 -24.99
N GLN A 152 -18.40 -30.26 -24.74
CA GLN A 152 -19.10 -28.98 -24.86
C GLN A 152 -18.41 -28.11 -25.92
N SER A 153 -19.17 -27.56 -26.86
CA SER A 153 -18.68 -26.54 -27.78
C SER A 153 -18.73 -25.18 -27.11
N VAL A 154 -17.59 -24.51 -27.04
CA VAL A 154 -17.43 -23.27 -26.28
C VAL A 154 -16.82 -22.17 -27.15
N THR A 155 -17.45 -20.99 -27.14
CA THR A 155 -16.86 -19.73 -27.62
C THR A 155 -16.62 -18.80 -26.43
N ALA A 156 -15.40 -18.30 -26.31
CA ALA A 156 -15.06 -17.26 -25.34
C ALA A 156 -15.29 -15.87 -25.92
N TYR A 157 -15.70 -14.94 -25.09
CA TYR A 157 -15.83 -13.52 -25.43
C TYR A 157 -15.12 -12.65 -24.39
N SER A 158 -14.68 -11.46 -24.82
CA SER A 158 -14.32 -10.37 -23.91
C SER A 158 -15.01 -9.09 -24.36
N ILE A 159 -15.31 -8.22 -23.41
CA ILE A 159 -15.83 -6.88 -23.68
C ILE A 159 -15.04 -5.84 -22.90
N HIS A 160 -14.77 -4.74 -23.54
CA HIS A 160 -13.96 -3.65 -23.04
C HIS A 160 -14.71 -2.34 -23.30
N ASN A 161 -15.16 -1.69 -22.25
CA ASN A 161 -15.79 -0.37 -22.30
C ASN A 161 -14.87 0.62 -21.60
N PHE A 162 -14.14 1.39 -22.38
CA PHE A 162 -13.19 2.37 -21.89
C PHE A 162 -13.65 3.80 -22.20
N LYS A 163 -13.05 4.78 -21.59
CA LYS A 163 -13.44 6.19 -21.62
C LYS A 163 -12.24 7.03 -21.94
N MET A 164 -12.08 7.37 -23.21
CA MET A 164 -10.96 8.15 -23.70
C MET A 164 -11.24 9.65 -23.72
N GLY A 165 -12.27 10.12 -23.00
CA GLY A 165 -12.59 11.54 -22.82
C GLY A 165 -11.59 12.26 -21.91
N SER A 166 -11.55 13.60 -21.98
CA SER A 166 -10.64 14.43 -21.17
C SER A 166 -10.94 14.41 -19.66
N ALA A 167 -12.19 14.13 -19.30
CA ALA A 167 -12.65 14.05 -17.93
C ALA A 167 -13.74 12.95 -17.80
N PRO A 168 -13.38 11.68 -17.96
CA PRO A 168 -14.34 10.61 -17.98
C PRO A 168 -15.02 10.46 -16.61
N ASN A 169 -16.35 10.25 -16.64
CA ASN A 169 -17.11 9.88 -15.48
C ASN A 169 -17.03 8.36 -15.28
N PRO A 170 -16.50 7.86 -14.17
CA PRO A 170 -16.36 6.42 -13.93
C PRO A 170 -17.70 5.69 -13.79
N ASP A 171 -18.80 6.40 -13.50
CA ASP A 171 -20.10 5.82 -13.21
C ASP A 171 -21.08 5.87 -14.40
N ALA A 172 -20.67 6.39 -15.55
CA ALA A 172 -21.50 6.52 -16.73
C ALA A 172 -20.72 6.16 -18.01
N PRO A 173 -21.39 5.69 -19.08
CA PRO A 173 -20.79 5.55 -20.40
C PRO A 173 -20.18 6.87 -20.88
N ASP A 174 -19.13 6.80 -21.72
CA ASP A 174 -18.48 8.01 -22.23
C ASP A 174 -19.41 8.78 -23.16
N ALA A 175 -19.55 10.07 -22.87
CA ALA A 175 -20.29 11.00 -23.74
C ALA A 175 -19.43 11.57 -24.87
N ASN A 176 -18.11 11.33 -24.85
CA ASN A 176 -17.20 11.81 -25.88
C ASN A 176 -17.15 10.87 -27.07
N SER A 177 -16.73 11.39 -28.20
CA SER A 177 -16.52 10.60 -29.40
C SER A 177 -15.18 9.88 -29.31
N GLU A 178 -15.23 8.58 -29.46
CA GLU A 178 -14.09 7.66 -29.48
C GLU A 178 -13.96 7.03 -30.87
N SER A 179 -12.78 6.51 -31.16
CA SER A 179 -12.54 5.75 -32.38
C SER A 179 -11.78 4.47 -32.05
N ILE A 180 -12.27 3.34 -32.54
CA ILE A 180 -11.65 2.03 -32.41
C ILE A 180 -11.35 1.50 -33.80
N ALA A 181 -10.12 0.98 -34.01
CA ALA A 181 -9.70 0.37 -35.27
C ALA A 181 -9.03 -0.98 -35.02
N TRP A 182 -9.46 -1.99 -35.80
CA TRP A 182 -8.88 -3.34 -35.78
C TRP A 182 -7.84 -3.49 -36.88
N ASP A 183 -6.67 -3.98 -36.50
CA ASP A 183 -5.63 -4.41 -37.44
C ASP A 183 -5.57 -5.93 -37.45
N ALA A 184 -6.07 -6.53 -38.53
CA ALA A 184 -6.11 -7.98 -38.71
C ALA A 184 -4.71 -8.59 -38.87
N THR A 185 -3.71 -7.81 -39.26
CA THR A 185 -2.33 -8.30 -39.44
C THR A 185 -1.63 -8.50 -38.09
N SER A 186 -1.70 -7.49 -37.24
CA SER A 186 -1.15 -7.56 -35.87
C SER A 186 -2.11 -8.20 -34.86
N GLN A 187 -3.34 -8.51 -35.26
CA GLN A 187 -4.40 -9.01 -34.36
C GLN A 187 -4.60 -8.12 -33.13
N THR A 188 -4.63 -6.79 -33.32
CA THR A 188 -4.83 -5.82 -32.25
C THR A 188 -5.89 -4.80 -32.60
N ALA A 189 -6.66 -4.33 -31.61
CA ALA A 189 -7.49 -3.15 -31.76
C ALA A 189 -6.84 -1.94 -31.04
N THR A 190 -7.05 -0.76 -31.58
CA THR A 190 -6.50 0.50 -31.02
C THR A 190 -7.66 1.46 -30.80
N GLU A 191 -7.76 2.03 -29.60
CA GLU A 191 -8.78 3.00 -29.23
C GLU A 191 -8.15 4.34 -28.87
N ASN A 192 -8.76 5.42 -29.39
CA ASN A 192 -8.34 6.80 -29.20
C ASN A 192 -9.55 7.67 -28.85
N GLY A 193 -9.32 8.74 -28.10
CA GLY A 193 -10.31 9.75 -27.75
C GLY A 193 -9.70 11.10 -27.40
N PRO A 194 -10.54 12.12 -27.14
CA PRO A 194 -10.09 13.51 -26.95
C PRO A 194 -9.28 13.74 -25.66
N GLY A 195 -9.28 12.78 -24.73
CA GLY A 195 -8.50 12.87 -23.48
C GLY A 195 -7.01 12.60 -23.63
N GLY A 196 -6.58 12.17 -24.82
CA GLY A 196 -5.19 11.80 -25.10
C GLY A 196 -4.79 10.42 -24.59
N GLY A 197 -3.60 9.99 -24.95
CA GLY A 197 -3.14 8.61 -24.79
C GLY A 197 -3.80 7.67 -25.80
N VAL A 198 -3.46 6.39 -25.71
CA VAL A 198 -4.03 5.34 -26.58
C VAL A 198 -4.21 4.05 -25.79
N ILE A 199 -5.30 3.34 -26.04
CA ILE A 199 -5.48 1.96 -25.58
C ILE A 199 -5.23 1.02 -26.73
N VAL A 200 -4.51 -0.07 -26.45
CA VAL A 200 -4.30 -1.18 -27.35
C VAL A 200 -4.84 -2.46 -26.73
N TYR A 201 -5.74 -3.11 -27.42
CA TYR A 201 -6.28 -4.43 -27.06
C TYR A 201 -5.57 -5.50 -27.87
N ALA A 202 -4.93 -6.44 -27.19
CA ALA A 202 -4.13 -7.49 -27.83
C ALA A 202 -4.60 -8.89 -27.35
N PRO A 203 -5.40 -9.62 -28.15
CA PRO A 203 -5.79 -10.99 -27.83
C PRO A 203 -4.57 -11.92 -27.74
N VAL A 204 -4.47 -12.68 -26.64
CA VAL A 204 -3.45 -13.71 -26.44
C VAL A 204 -3.89 -14.99 -27.13
N GLY A 205 -3.18 -15.38 -28.19
CA GLY A 205 -3.59 -16.49 -29.06
C GLY A 205 -4.54 -16.06 -30.19
N GLY A 206 -4.66 -14.75 -30.45
CA GLY A 206 -5.48 -14.19 -31.49
C GLY A 206 -6.98 -14.18 -31.18
N ALA A 207 -7.79 -13.59 -32.07
CA ALA A 207 -9.24 -13.58 -32.02
C ALA A 207 -9.82 -13.96 -33.38
N ASP A 208 -10.94 -14.68 -33.38
CA ASP A 208 -11.63 -15.05 -34.62
C ASP A 208 -12.60 -13.94 -35.06
N VAL A 209 -13.03 -13.12 -34.09
CA VAL A 209 -13.88 -11.95 -34.29
C VAL A 209 -13.36 -10.78 -33.48
N SER A 210 -13.32 -9.61 -34.12
CA SER A 210 -13.13 -8.33 -33.45
C SER A 210 -14.23 -7.38 -33.85
N THR A 211 -14.94 -6.80 -32.90
CA THR A 211 -16.00 -5.83 -33.17
C THR A 211 -15.85 -4.61 -32.27
N CYS A 212 -16.41 -3.50 -32.71
CA CYS A 212 -16.44 -2.27 -31.94
C CYS A 212 -17.78 -1.57 -32.14
N ASN A 213 -18.76 -1.85 -31.30
CA ASN A 213 -20.02 -1.12 -31.32
C ASN A 213 -20.75 -1.17 -29.97
N ALA A 214 -21.66 -0.23 -29.77
CA ALA A 214 -22.47 -0.13 -28.56
C ALA A 214 -23.32 -1.39 -28.28
N ASN A 215 -23.64 -2.18 -29.30
CA ASN A 215 -24.52 -3.34 -29.20
C ASN A 215 -23.80 -4.68 -28.92
N ALA A 216 -22.46 -4.70 -28.85
CA ALA A 216 -21.70 -5.94 -28.65
C ALA A 216 -22.19 -6.74 -27.42
N HIS A 217 -22.47 -6.02 -26.31
CA HIS A 217 -23.00 -6.64 -25.11
C HIS A 217 -24.35 -7.35 -25.33
N SER A 218 -25.35 -6.66 -25.88
CA SER A 218 -26.68 -7.21 -26.08
C SER A 218 -26.69 -8.37 -27.09
N THR A 219 -25.81 -8.34 -28.09
CA THR A 219 -25.66 -9.41 -29.09
C THR A 219 -25.28 -10.73 -28.42
N VAL A 220 -24.25 -10.74 -27.59
CA VAL A 220 -23.82 -11.96 -26.88
C VAL A 220 -24.85 -12.38 -25.83
N ALA A 221 -25.39 -11.42 -25.07
CA ALA A 221 -26.40 -11.71 -24.04
C ALA A 221 -27.67 -12.37 -24.62
N SER A 222 -28.04 -12.07 -25.87
CA SER A 222 -29.17 -12.75 -26.57
C SER A 222 -28.78 -14.04 -27.26
N GLY A 223 -27.54 -14.56 -27.09
CA GLY A 223 -27.06 -15.77 -27.76
C GLY A 223 -26.64 -15.55 -29.22
N GLY A 224 -26.63 -14.29 -29.68
CA GLY A 224 -26.18 -13.90 -31.03
C GLY A 224 -24.68 -14.13 -31.23
N THR A 225 -24.22 -13.92 -32.46
CA THR A 225 -22.81 -14.04 -32.84
C THR A 225 -22.29 -12.65 -33.20
N LEU A 226 -21.13 -12.30 -32.68
CA LEU A 226 -20.43 -11.07 -33.06
C LEU A 226 -19.95 -11.16 -34.50
N THR A 227 -19.96 -10.04 -35.19
CA THR A 227 -19.41 -9.90 -36.54
C THR A 227 -18.25 -8.92 -36.52
N THR A 228 -17.20 -9.23 -37.29
CA THR A 228 -16.00 -8.37 -37.37
C THR A 228 -16.36 -7.01 -37.99
N LEU A 229 -15.98 -5.94 -37.30
CA LEU A 229 -15.97 -4.57 -37.81
C LEU A 229 -14.54 -4.05 -37.78
N ALA A 230 -14.06 -3.56 -38.92
CA ALA A 230 -12.70 -3.07 -39.05
C ALA A 230 -12.47 -1.75 -38.27
N SER A 231 -13.50 -0.93 -38.15
CA SER A 231 -13.42 0.33 -37.39
C SER A 231 -14.82 0.82 -37.01
N CYS A 232 -14.87 1.63 -35.96
CA CYS A 232 -16.06 2.39 -35.56
C CYS A 232 -15.64 3.69 -34.89
N SER A 233 -16.58 4.65 -34.85
CA SER A 233 -16.43 5.90 -34.12
C SER A 233 -17.80 6.36 -33.61
N GLY A 234 -17.81 7.07 -32.51
CA GLY A 234 -19.01 7.58 -31.85
C GLY A 234 -18.86 7.58 -30.34
N THR A 235 -19.95 7.84 -29.64
CA THR A 235 -20.02 7.79 -28.19
C THR A 235 -20.26 6.36 -27.69
N ASP A 236 -19.77 6.04 -26.49
CA ASP A 236 -19.99 4.76 -25.80
C ASP A 236 -19.65 3.53 -26.70
N GLN A 237 -18.56 3.62 -27.45
CA GLN A 237 -18.09 2.48 -28.23
C GLN A 237 -17.49 1.42 -27.31
N LYS A 238 -17.71 0.15 -27.67
CA LYS A 238 -17.20 -1.00 -26.89
C LYS A 238 -16.39 -1.91 -27.80
N ASN A 239 -15.13 -2.15 -27.46
CA ASN A 239 -14.39 -3.21 -28.10
C ASN A 239 -14.84 -4.56 -27.57
N ALA A 240 -15.00 -5.54 -28.41
CA ALA A 240 -15.24 -6.92 -28.01
C ALA A 240 -14.58 -7.91 -28.95
N PHE A 241 -14.07 -9.00 -28.36
CA PHE A 241 -13.48 -10.13 -29.10
C PHE A 241 -14.29 -11.40 -28.89
N GLY A 242 -14.21 -12.28 -29.89
CA GLY A 242 -14.69 -13.65 -29.80
C GLY A 242 -13.61 -14.64 -30.24
N LYS A 243 -13.52 -15.76 -29.55
CA LYS A 243 -12.61 -16.88 -29.84
C LYS A 243 -13.33 -18.20 -29.71
N ASP A 244 -13.36 -19.00 -30.77
CA ASP A 244 -13.82 -20.36 -30.72
C ASP A 244 -12.77 -21.23 -30.01
N LEU A 245 -13.14 -21.81 -28.86
CA LEU A 245 -12.31 -22.75 -28.11
C LEU A 245 -12.54 -24.20 -28.57
N GLY A 246 -13.45 -24.39 -29.50
CA GLY A 246 -13.80 -25.69 -30.06
C GLY A 246 -14.61 -26.57 -29.10
N SER A 247 -14.60 -27.86 -29.36
CA SER A 247 -15.20 -28.86 -28.50
C SER A 247 -14.24 -29.23 -27.36
N ILE A 248 -14.65 -28.98 -26.13
CA ILE A 248 -13.88 -29.31 -24.92
C ILE A 248 -14.40 -30.63 -24.34
N PRO A 249 -13.61 -31.72 -24.33
CA PRO A 249 -14.00 -32.97 -23.70
C PRO A 249 -14.30 -32.83 -22.21
N SER A 250 -15.07 -33.76 -21.63
CA SER A 250 -15.35 -33.80 -20.20
C SER A 250 -14.05 -33.80 -19.38
N GLY A 251 -13.93 -32.92 -18.40
CA GLY A 251 -12.77 -32.76 -17.52
C GLY A 251 -11.61 -31.98 -18.12
N GLU A 252 -11.61 -31.70 -19.42
CA GLU A 252 -10.54 -30.90 -20.04
C GLU A 252 -10.77 -29.39 -19.91
N SER A 253 -9.68 -28.63 -20.11
CA SER A 253 -9.67 -27.17 -20.07
C SER A 253 -9.13 -26.56 -21.35
N ARG A 254 -9.54 -25.34 -21.64
CA ARG A 254 -8.95 -24.48 -22.68
C ARG A 254 -8.71 -23.07 -22.12
N TRP A 255 -7.65 -22.44 -22.61
CA TRP A 255 -7.23 -21.11 -22.20
C TRP A 255 -7.29 -20.12 -23.36
N TRP A 256 -7.66 -18.89 -23.03
CA TRP A 256 -7.58 -17.74 -23.92
C TRP A 256 -7.40 -16.46 -23.10
N GLY A 257 -7.07 -15.32 -23.74
CA GLY A 257 -6.96 -14.06 -23.03
C GLY A 257 -6.92 -12.85 -23.92
N VAL A 258 -6.98 -11.68 -23.28
CA VAL A 258 -6.81 -10.38 -23.90
C VAL A 258 -5.98 -9.50 -22.97
N THR A 259 -5.03 -8.76 -23.53
CA THR A 259 -4.30 -7.73 -22.80
C THR A 259 -4.81 -6.35 -23.21
N VAL A 260 -5.03 -5.49 -22.23
CA VAL A 260 -5.33 -4.07 -22.40
C VAL A 260 -4.09 -3.29 -22.01
N LEU A 261 -3.53 -2.55 -22.94
CA LEU A 261 -2.36 -1.70 -22.76
C LEU A 261 -2.79 -0.23 -22.82
N PHE A 262 -2.24 0.61 -21.98
CA PHE A 262 -2.41 2.05 -22.09
C PHE A 262 -1.05 2.73 -22.24
N ASP A 263 -0.93 3.59 -23.23
CA ASP A 263 0.22 4.47 -23.44
C ASP A 263 -0.23 5.94 -23.37
N ALA A 264 0.28 6.67 -22.39
CA ALA A 264 -0.12 8.04 -22.12
C ALA A 264 0.39 9.05 -23.18
N ASP A 265 1.46 8.69 -23.89
CA ASP A 265 2.08 9.52 -24.91
C ASP A 265 1.48 9.25 -26.32
N GLY A 266 0.53 8.32 -26.42
CA GLY A 266 -0.17 7.96 -27.66
C GLY A 266 0.63 7.05 -28.59
N ASN A 267 1.68 6.39 -28.09
CA ASN A 267 2.55 5.55 -28.91
C ASN A 267 2.04 4.11 -29.04
N ALA A 268 0.95 3.91 -29.78
CA ALA A 268 0.39 2.57 -30.00
C ALA A 268 1.39 1.56 -30.58
N THR A 269 2.27 1.99 -31.48
CA THR A 269 3.28 1.10 -32.11
C THR A 269 4.31 0.64 -31.08
N GLY A 270 4.79 1.54 -30.22
CA GLY A 270 5.70 1.22 -29.13
C GLY A 270 5.07 0.24 -28.14
N ALA A 271 3.83 0.50 -27.72
CA ALA A 271 3.08 -0.39 -26.83
C ALA A 271 2.89 -1.79 -27.41
N LYS A 272 2.50 -1.90 -28.68
CA LYS A 272 2.38 -3.20 -29.40
C LYS A 272 3.73 -3.97 -29.45
N THR A 273 4.81 -3.26 -29.74
CA THR A 273 6.16 -3.88 -29.85
C THR A 273 6.64 -4.36 -28.48
N ALA A 274 6.53 -3.52 -27.44
CA ALA A 274 6.90 -3.87 -26.09
C ALA A 274 6.10 -5.09 -25.57
N TRP A 275 4.79 -5.09 -25.83
CA TRP A 275 3.93 -6.21 -25.47
C TRP A 275 4.29 -7.50 -26.21
N SER A 276 4.49 -7.43 -27.54
CA SER A 276 4.89 -8.59 -28.34
C SER A 276 6.20 -9.19 -27.85
N THR A 277 7.16 -8.36 -27.48
CA THR A 277 8.45 -8.78 -26.91
C THR A 277 8.26 -9.48 -25.56
N PHE A 278 7.46 -8.89 -24.65
CA PHE A 278 7.15 -9.48 -23.35
C PHE A 278 6.38 -10.80 -23.48
N LEU A 279 5.39 -10.85 -24.35
CA LEU A 279 4.60 -12.07 -24.60
C LEU A 279 5.49 -13.18 -25.13
N GLY A 280 6.41 -12.89 -26.06
CA GLY A 280 7.41 -13.84 -26.56
C GLY A 280 6.79 -15.11 -27.15
N GLY A 281 5.61 -15.02 -27.75
CA GLY A 281 4.89 -16.16 -28.32
C GLY A 281 4.22 -17.08 -27.29
N LYS A 282 4.16 -16.74 -26.03
CA LYS A 282 3.49 -17.54 -24.98
C LYS A 282 2.00 -17.67 -25.25
N THR A 283 1.44 -18.85 -25.00
CA THR A 283 0.00 -19.07 -24.89
C THR A 283 -0.55 -18.40 -23.61
N ALA A 284 -1.87 -18.30 -23.48
CA ALA A 284 -2.52 -17.74 -22.28
C ALA A 284 -2.14 -18.51 -21.00
N GLU A 285 -2.08 -19.83 -21.06
CA GLU A 285 -1.65 -20.69 -19.95
C GLU A 285 -0.17 -20.50 -19.59
N GLN A 286 0.70 -20.42 -20.60
CA GLN A 286 2.12 -20.16 -20.38
C GLN A 286 2.37 -18.76 -19.84
N LEU A 287 1.57 -17.77 -20.23
CA LEU A 287 1.65 -16.42 -19.71
C LEU A 287 1.23 -16.38 -18.23
N TYR A 288 0.12 -17.06 -17.87
CA TYR A 288 -0.30 -17.21 -16.48
C TYR A 288 0.81 -17.81 -15.61
N THR A 289 1.37 -18.94 -16.07
CA THR A 289 2.46 -19.64 -15.35
C THR A 289 3.70 -18.74 -15.20
N ALA A 290 4.07 -18.00 -16.25
CA ALA A 290 5.24 -17.12 -16.22
C ALA A 290 5.07 -15.93 -15.27
N VAL A 291 3.88 -15.33 -15.22
CA VAL A 291 3.59 -14.21 -14.31
C VAL A 291 3.56 -14.66 -12.84
N LEU A 292 2.99 -15.83 -12.56
CA LEU A 292 3.01 -16.39 -11.21
C LEU A 292 4.44 -16.76 -10.78
N ALA A 293 5.22 -17.41 -11.65
CA ALA A 293 6.60 -17.78 -11.36
C ALA A 293 7.51 -16.56 -11.13
N GLU A 294 7.26 -15.45 -11.83
CA GLU A 294 7.99 -14.19 -11.62
C GLU A 294 7.73 -13.64 -10.20
N MET A 295 6.48 -13.66 -9.73
CA MET A 295 6.15 -13.22 -8.39
C MET A 295 6.78 -14.15 -7.34
N GLU A 296 6.70 -15.45 -7.51
CA GLU A 296 7.32 -16.42 -6.59
C GLU A 296 8.85 -16.29 -6.56
N GLY A 297 9.48 -16.05 -7.70
CA GLY A 297 10.93 -15.83 -7.80
C GLY A 297 11.42 -14.55 -7.12
N TRP A 298 10.55 -13.55 -7.00
CA TRP A 298 10.87 -12.30 -6.31
C TRP A 298 10.74 -12.42 -4.79
N ARG A 299 9.80 -13.20 -4.29
CA ARG A 299 9.50 -13.35 -2.86
C ARG A 299 10.69 -13.85 -2.06
N LYS A 300 10.71 -13.47 -0.79
CA LYS A 300 11.68 -13.96 0.20
C LYS A 300 11.00 -14.93 1.18
N PRO A 301 11.73 -15.83 1.81
CA PRO A 301 11.17 -16.70 2.85
C PRO A 301 10.52 -15.84 3.96
N PRO A 302 9.30 -16.17 4.42
CA PRO A 302 8.71 -15.49 5.56
C PRO A 302 9.52 -15.79 6.83
N ALA A 303 9.44 -14.90 7.82
CA ALA A 303 10.10 -15.15 9.10
C ALA A 303 9.58 -16.45 9.76
N PRO A 304 10.45 -17.22 10.44
CA PRO A 304 10.07 -18.49 11.05
C PRO A 304 9.06 -18.29 12.20
N GLY A 305 8.27 -19.32 12.51
CA GLY A 305 7.33 -19.31 13.63
C GLY A 305 5.98 -18.65 13.35
N MET A 306 5.68 -18.33 12.10
CA MET A 306 4.36 -17.89 11.64
C MET A 306 3.45 -19.08 11.35
N ASN A 307 2.16 -18.96 11.67
CA ASN A 307 1.15 -19.94 11.28
C ASN A 307 0.70 -19.71 9.82
N PRO A 308 -0.05 -20.63 9.18
CA PRO A 308 -0.45 -20.50 7.77
C PRO A 308 -1.22 -19.22 7.44
N THR A 309 -2.12 -18.74 8.33
CA THR A 309 -2.87 -17.49 8.11
C THR A 309 -1.94 -16.27 8.14
N GLU A 310 -1.02 -16.24 9.10
CA GLU A 310 -0.01 -15.18 9.19
C GLU A 310 0.91 -15.15 7.96
N ILE A 311 1.29 -16.34 7.46
CA ILE A 311 2.08 -16.47 6.22
C ILE A 311 1.29 -15.93 5.03
N ALA A 312 0.00 -16.22 4.92
CA ALA A 312 -0.84 -15.72 3.84
C ALA A 312 -0.88 -14.17 3.85
N ILE A 313 -1.15 -13.57 5.01
CA ILE A 313 -1.18 -12.10 5.13
C ILE A 313 0.20 -11.49 4.91
N TRP A 314 1.28 -12.13 5.39
CA TRP A 314 2.65 -11.71 5.09
C TRP A 314 2.92 -11.68 3.58
N ARG A 315 2.53 -12.75 2.86
CA ARG A 315 2.69 -12.85 1.40
C ARG A 315 1.87 -11.81 0.66
N GLN A 316 0.64 -11.57 1.10
CA GLN A 316 -0.19 -10.51 0.50
C GLN A 316 0.39 -9.13 0.81
N ALA A 317 0.95 -8.91 2.00
CA ALA A 317 1.67 -7.69 2.36
C ALA A 317 2.90 -7.45 1.46
N GLU A 318 3.72 -8.48 1.17
CA GLU A 318 4.81 -8.40 0.18
C GLU A 318 4.27 -7.92 -1.19
N SER A 319 3.16 -8.50 -1.64
CA SER A 319 2.54 -8.14 -2.93
C SER A 319 2.05 -6.68 -2.93
N VAL A 320 1.43 -6.22 -1.83
CA VAL A 320 0.97 -4.83 -1.67
C VAL A 320 2.14 -3.85 -1.67
N LEU A 321 3.22 -4.16 -0.94
CA LEU A 321 4.45 -3.35 -0.91
C LEU A 321 5.07 -3.22 -2.32
N ARG A 322 5.14 -4.33 -3.06
CA ARG A 322 5.68 -4.35 -4.43
C ARG A 322 4.82 -3.56 -5.40
N MET A 323 3.49 -3.72 -5.33
CA MET A 323 2.54 -2.96 -6.15
C MET A 323 2.60 -1.46 -5.86
N GLY A 324 2.77 -1.07 -4.61
CA GLY A 324 2.79 0.33 -4.17
C GLY A 324 4.01 1.13 -4.60
N GLN A 325 5.07 0.47 -5.10
CA GLN A 325 6.28 1.13 -5.53
C GLN A 325 6.23 1.51 -7.02
N ILE A 326 6.42 2.80 -7.32
CA ILE A 326 6.44 3.33 -8.68
C ILE A 326 7.72 2.91 -9.41
N ARG A 327 7.57 2.45 -10.66
CA ARG A 327 8.64 1.93 -11.50
C ARG A 327 8.85 2.70 -12.79
N GLU A 328 8.14 3.80 -13.00
CA GLU A 328 8.36 4.67 -14.15
C GLU A 328 9.81 5.15 -14.20
N ALA A 329 10.37 5.23 -15.40
CA ALA A 329 11.73 5.71 -15.60
C ALA A 329 11.84 7.19 -15.20
N TYR A 330 12.92 7.54 -14.51
CA TYR A 330 13.24 8.91 -14.14
C TYR A 330 13.43 9.79 -15.37
N SER A 331 12.81 11.00 -15.36
CA SER A 331 12.97 12.00 -16.42
C SER A 331 12.90 13.41 -15.84
N GLU A 332 13.73 14.30 -16.37
CA GLU A 332 13.66 15.74 -16.09
C GLU A 332 12.65 16.46 -16.97
N SER A 333 12.44 15.98 -18.19
CA SER A 333 11.50 16.58 -19.16
C SER A 333 10.90 15.49 -20.07
N PRO A 334 9.58 15.20 -19.96
CA PRO A 334 8.67 15.69 -18.93
C PRO A 334 9.11 15.27 -17.54
N ARG A 335 8.75 16.06 -16.52
CA ARG A 335 9.13 15.74 -15.13
C ARG A 335 8.50 14.43 -14.68
N ARG A 336 9.35 13.46 -14.33
CA ARG A 336 8.99 12.16 -13.74
C ARG A 336 10.09 11.78 -12.74
N LYS A 337 10.12 12.48 -11.60
CA LYS A 337 11.10 12.25 -10.53
C LYS A 337 10.53 11.32 -9.44
N ASN A 338 9.78 10.31 -9.85
CA ASN A 338 8.95 9.47 -9.00
C ASN A 338 9.42 8.00 -8.95
N THR A 339 10.46 7.65 -9.68
CA THR A 339 11.02 6.28 -9.67
C THR A 339 11.37 5.87 -8.26
N GLY A 340 10.75 4.83 -7.74
CA GLY A 340 10.95 4.34 -6.37
C GLY A 340 9.97 4.92 -5.34
N MET A 341 9.16 5.94 -5.68
CA MET A 341 8.13 6.45 -4.78
C MET A 341 7.19 5.33 -4.33
N ILE A 342 6.92 5.27 -3.03
CA ILE A 342 5.94 4.34 -2.48
C ILE A 342 4.68 5.12 -2.11
N LEU A 343 3.54 4.65 -2.59
CA LEU A 343 2.23 5.24 -2.29
C LEU A 343 1.77 4.87 -0.88
N ALA A 344 1.01 5.74 -0.24
CA ALA A 344 0.44 5.44 1.07
C ALA A 344 -0.66 4.37 1.00
N SER A 345 -1.50 4.40 -0.06
CA SER A 345 -2.48 3.33 -0.31
C SER A 345 -2.58 2.97 -1.78
N LEU A 346 -3.04 1.75 -2.06
CA LEU A 346 -3.41 1.32 -3.41
C LEU A 346 -4.88 1.71 -3.72
N PRO A 347 -5.26 1.83 -5.00
CA PRO A 347 -6.67 1.93 -5.39
C PRO A 347 -7.49 0.74 -4.86
N PRO A 348 -8.79 0.93 -4.52
CA PRO A 348 -9.57 2.15 -4.63
C PRO A 348 -9.35 3.16 -3.50
N GLY A 349 -8.44 2.90 -2.56
CA GLY A 349 -8.05 3.83 -1.52
C GLY A 349 -7.70 5.21 -2.08
N GLY A 350 -7.80 6.26 -1.26
CA GLY A 350 -7.66 7.64 -1.71
C GLY A 350 -6.23 8.19 -1.78
N TRP A 351 -5.29 7.56 -1.06
CA TRP A 351 -3.97 8.11 -0.79
C TRP A 351 -2.93 7.71 -1.85
N HIS A 352 -3.14 8.15 -3.10
CA HIS A 352 -2.25 7.84 -4.24
C HIS A 352 -1.13 8.88 -4.42
N THR A 353 -0.53 9.31 -3.34
CA THR A 353 0.66 10.17 -3.30
C THR A 353 1.68 9.54 -2.36
N GLY A 354 2.93 9.98 -2.43
CA GLY A 354 4.01 9.43 -1.63
C GLY A 354 4.16 10.19 -0.31
N TRP A 355 3.44 9.80 0.76
CA TRP A 355 3.72 10.30 2.10
C TRP A 355 5.07 9.78 2.57
N VAL A 356 5.91 10.68 3.09
CA VAL A 356 7.26 10.31 3.57
C VAL A 356 7.16 9.27 4.68
N ARG A 357 6.26 9.47 5.61
CA ARG A 357 6.08 8.62 6.78
C ARG A 357 5.66 7.21 6.39
N ASP A 358 4.56 7.06 5.65
CA ASP A 358 4.06 5.77 5.16
C ASP A 358 5.13 5.01 4.39
N ALA A 359 5.79 5.72 3.46
CA ALA A 359 6.80 5.11 2.62
C ALA A 359 8.01 4.61 3.42
N VAL A 360 8.39 5.25 4.53
CA VAL A 360 9.51 4.76 5.35
C VAL A 360 9.17 3.46 6.08
N TYR A 361 7.91 3.24 6.51
CA TYR A 361 7.51 1.92 7.03
C TYR A 361 7.65 0.83 5.98
N ALA A 362 7.23 1.13 4.75
CA ALA A 362 7.43 0.20 3.63
C ALA A 362 8.92 -0.05 3.37
N VAL A 363 9.77 0.99 3.38
CA VAL A 363 11.22 0.87 3.23
C VAL A 363 11.83 -0.05 4.29
N VAL A 364 11.47 0.15 5.55
CA VAL A 364 12.02 -0.65 6.66
C VAL A 364 11.51 -2.09 6.58
N ALA A 365 10.24 -2.30 6.23
CA ALA A 365 9.70 -3.64 6.03
C ALA A 365 10.39 -4.36 4.87
N LEU A 366 10.54 -3.71 3.72
CA LEU A 366 11.26 -4.25 2.54
C LEU A 366 12.71 -4.58 2.86
N ALA A 367 13.44 -3.68 3.52
CA ALA A 367 14.83 -3.92 3.91
C ALA A 367 14.98 -5.12 4.85
N ARG A 368 14.12 -5.20 5.87
CA ARG A 368 14.16 -6.27 6.88
C ARG A 368 13.62 -7.62 6.39
N SER A 369 12.76 -7.61 5.37
CA SER A 369 12.27 -8.83 4.73
C SER A 369 13.15 -9.31 3.56
N GLY A 370 14.29 -8.64 3.28
CA GLY A 370 15.27 -9.05 2.28
C GLY A 370 15.05 -8.47 0.88
N HIS A 371 14.15 -7.50 0.72
CA HIS A 371 13.90 -6.76 -0.53
C HIS A 371 14.73 -5.47 -0.60
N ALA A 372 16.05 -5.64 -0.49
CA ALA A 372 16.99 -4.52 -0.41
C ALA A 372 16.97 -3.60 -1.64
N ALA A 373 16.72 -4.16 -2.83
CA ALA A 373 16.66 -3.38 -4.07
C ALA A 373 15.48 -2.39 -4.07
N GLU A 374 14.33 -2.83 -3.63
CA GLU A 374 13.12 -2.00 -3.51
C GLU A 374 13.29 -0.94 -2.40
N ALA A 375 13.86 -1.31 -1.26
CA ALA A 375 14.15 -0.37 -0.17
C ALA A 375 15.14 0.73 -0.64
N LYS A 376 16.21 0.34 -1.33
CA LYS A 376 17.18 1.27 -1.92
C LYS A 376 16.53 2.23 -2.91
N LEU A 377 15.70 1.69 -3.82
CA LEU A 377 15.03 2.48 -4.84
C LEU A 377 14.12 3.56 -4.22
N ALA A 378 13.43 3.25 -3.12
CA ALA A 378 12.60 4.21 -2.41
C ALA A 378 13.44 5.28 -1.68
N LEU A 379 14.58 4.91 -1.10
CA LEU A 379 15.51 5.87 -0.49
C LEU A 379 16.13 6.78 -1.56
N ASP A 380 16.52 6.22 -2.70
CA ASP A 380 17.01 7.00 -3.84
C ASP A 380 15.96 7.98 -4.37
N PHE A 381 14.68 7.60 -4.34
CA PHE A 381 13.57 8.51 -4.65
C PHE A 381 13.59 9.73 -3.73
N PHE A 382 13.61 9.56 -2.42
CA PHE A 382 13.61 10.67 -1.47
C PHE A 382 14.78 11.63 -1.69
N LEU A 383 15.95 11.11 -2.02
CA LEU A 383 17.15 11.93 -2.25
C LEU A 383 17.13 12.67 -3.61
N ASN A 384 16.31 12.24 -4.56
CA ASN A 384 16.28 12.78 -5.93
C ASN A 384 15.02 13.59 -6.25
N ALA A 385 13.91 13.40 -5.53
CA ALA A 385 12.68 14.16 -5.67
C ALA A 385 12.85 15.65 -5.32
N ASP A 386 11.94 16.51 -5.76
CA ASP A 386 12.01 17.94 -5.51
C ASP A 386 11.39 18.29 -4.16
N ALA A 387 12.18 18.97 -3.28
CA ALA A 387 11.75 19.44 -1.97
C ALA A 387 12.37 20.84 -1.69
N GLY A 388 12.06 21.43 -0.55
CA GLY A 388 12.56 22.75 -0.14
C GLY A 388 11.56 23.89 -0.35
N ARG A 389 10.36 23.60 -0.79
CA ARG A 389 9.33 24.60 -1.11
C ARG A 389 8.82 25.35 0.11
N TYR A 390 8.84 24.72 1.27
CA TYR A 390 8.27 25.24 2.52
C TYR A 390 9.33 25.67 3.53
N ALA A 391 10.53 26.06 3.07
CA ALA A 391 11.64 26.45 3.93
C ALA A 391 11.27 27.55 4.95
N SER A 392 10.38 28.49 4.60
CA SER A 392 9.91 29.54 5.50
C SER A 392 9.16 29.04 6.75
N PHE A 393 8.68 27.83 6.74
CA PHE A 393 8.01 27.20 7.89
C PHE A 393 8.99 26.45 8.81
N VAL A 394 10.20 26.17 8.31
CA VAL A 394 11.20 25.35 8.99
C VAL A 394 12.50 26.16 9.18
N ASN A 395 12.38 27.31 9.84
CA ASN A 395 13.48 28.22 10.17
C ASN A 395 14.33 28.66 8.97
N ASN A 396 13.74 28.75 7.78
CA ASN A 396 14.39 29.03 6.50
C ASN A 396 15.56 28.10 6.16
N GLN A 397 15.53 26.87 6.69
CA GLN A 397 16.55 25.88 6.37
C GLN A 397 16.31 25.27 4.99
N PRO A 398 17.33 25.12 4.16
CA PRO A 398 17.24 24.27 2.99
C PRO A 398 17.13 22.82 3.44
N TYR A 399 16.22 22.05 2.82
CA TYR A 399 16.02 20.65 3.14
C TYR A 399 15.79 19.80 1.89
N ARG A 400 16.02 18.49 2.01
CA ARG A 400 16.05 17.54 0.89
C ARG A 400 14.80 16.70 0.77
N ILE A 401 14.10 16.45 1.88
CA ILE A 401 12.96 15.55 1.99
C ILE A 401 11.71 16.38 2.24
N SER A 402 10.60 16.07 1.54
CA SER A 402 9.33 16.77 1.73
C SER A 402 8.94 16.84 3.20
N THR A 403 8.29 17.94 3.55
CA THR A 403 7.68 18.13 4.88
C THR A 403 6.40 17.32 5.08
N VAL A 404 5.86 16.65 4.06
CA VAL A 404 4.70 15.76 4.17
C VAL A 404 4.77 14.65 3.12
N ARG A 405 4.57 15.00 1.83
CA ARG A 405 4.35 14.04 0.74
C ARG A 405 4.78 14.60 -0.61
N TYR A 406 4.73 13.73 -1.62
CA TYR A 406 5.06 14.07 -3.00
C TYR A 406 3.92 13.72 -3.94
N TYR A 407 3.71 14.57 -4.95
CA TYR A 407 2.93 14.20 -6.12
C TYR A 407 3.66 13.17 -7.00
N GLY A 408 2.91 12.58 -7.92
CA GLY A 408 3.43 11.57 -8.83
C GLY A 408 4.49 12.06 -9.82
N ASP A 409 4.72 13.35 -9.97
CA ASP A 409 5.85 13.89 -10.73
C ASP A 409 7.11 14.11 -9.89
N GLY A 410 7.05 13.78 -8.58
CA GLY A 410 8.12 13.97 -7.62
C GLY A 410 8.23 15.37 -7.04
N GLN A 411 7.21 16.23 -7.23
CA GLN A 411 7.15 17.54 -6.61
C GLN A 411 6.60 17.46 -5.19
N GLU A 412 7.19 18.23 -4.28
CA GLU A 412 6.73 18.36 -2.89
C GLU A 412 5.32 18.96 -2.79
N GLU A 413 4.52 18.41 -1.89
CA GLU A 413 3.16 18.86 -1.59
C GLU A 413 2.91 18.84 -0.08
N ALA A 414 2.26 19.89 0.47
CA ALA A 414 1.96 19.98 1.90
C ALA A 414 0.46 20.14 2.22
N ASP A 415 -0.35 20.63 1.32
CA ASP A 415 -1.81 20.70 1.29
C ASP A 415 -2.24 21.75 0.23
N TYR A 416 -3.50 21.71 -0.18
CA TYR A 416 -4.02 22.50 -1.29
C TYR A 416 -4.42 23.91 -0.93
N SER A 417 -4.62 24.21 0.34
CA SER A 417 -5.17 25.46 0.83
C SER A 417 -4.10 26.35 1.46
N GLY A 418 -4.46 27.58 1.80
CA GLY A 418 -3.52 28.61 2.27
C GLY A 418 -2.72 28.23 3.52
N ALA A 419 -1.77 29.07 3.89
CA ALA A 419 -0.79 28.78 4.94
C ALA A 419 -1.31 28.18 6.26
N PRO A 420 -2.49 28.58 6.82
CA PRO A 420 -2.99 28.00 8.08
C PRO A 420 -3.39 26.54 7.98
N THR A 421 -3.74 26.08 6.78
CA THR A 421 -4.28 24.73 6.52
C THR A 421 -3.23 23.76 5.94
N ARG A 422 -2.01 24.22 5.69
CA ARG A 422 -0.91 23.35 5.26
C ARG A 422 -0.50 22.42 6.39
N ASN A 423 -0.18 21.19 6.00
CA ASN A 423 0.52 20.26 6.88
C ASN A 423 2.02 20.49 6.70
N ILE A 424 2.68 20.94 7.74
CA ILE A 424 4.15 21.08 7.78
C ILE A 424 4.64 20.24 8.94
N GLU A 425 5.42 19.24 8.62
CA GLU A 425 5.86 18.20 9.53
C GLU A 425 7.34 17.92 9.30
N ILE A 426 8.09 17.76 10.37
CA ILE A 426 9.51 17.44 10.26
C ILE A 426 9.84 16.04 10.78
N ASP A 427 8.83 15.32 11.23
CA ASP A 427 8.95 13.92 11.68
C ASP A 427 9.45 12.98 10.57
N GLY A 428 9.01 13.19 9.32
CA GLY A 428 9.46 12.44 8.16
C GLY A 428 10.98 12.46 7.96
N TRP A 429 11.66 13.53 8.37
CA TRP A 429 13.12 13.62 8.23
C TRP A 429 13.85 12.63 9.16
N GLY A 430 13.40 12.53 10.41
CA GLY A 430 13.93 11.52 11.34
C GLY A 430 13.66 10.09 10.85
N LEU A 431 12.49 9.86 10.26
CA LEU A 431 12.12 8.56 9.72
C LEU A 431 13.00 8.15 8.52
N VAL A 432 13.30 9.06 7.60
CA VAL A 432 14.18 8.75 6.46
C VAL A 432 15.58 8.34 6.93
N LEU A 433 16.12 8.98 7.97
CA LEU A 433 17.39 8.56 8.58
C LEU A 433 17.29 7.16 9.19
N TRP A 434 16.17 6.84 9.84
CA TRP A 434 15.90 5.47 10.31
C TRP A 434 15.84 4.46 9.16
N GLY A 435 15.07 4.74 8.11
CA GLY A 435 14.99 3.88 6.92
C GLY A 435 16.35 3.64 6.25
N ALA A 436 17.14 4.71 6.11
CA ALA A 436 18.47 4.64 5.52
C ALA A 436 19.42 3.77 6.36
N ARG A 437 19.42 3.91 7.69
CA ARG A 437 20.25 3.07 8.58
C ARG A 437 19.80 1.60 8.50
N VAL A 438 18.49 1.33 8.58
CA VAL A 438 17.98 -0.05 8.49
C VAL A 438 18.35 -0.69 7.16
N PHE A 439 18.25 0.07 6.05
CA PHE A 439 18.68 -0.43 4.75
C PHE A 439 20.17 -0.79 4.73
N VAL A 440 21.03 0.10 5.17
CA VAL A 440 22.49 -0.15 5.19
C VAL A 440 22.84 -1.37 6.06
N ASP A 441 22.24 -1.48 7.23
CA ASP A 441 22.50 -2.61 8.14
C ASP A 441 21.93 -3.94 7.62
N SER A 442 20.74 -3.94 7.02
CA SER A 442 20.11 -5.16 6.51
C SER A 442 20.71 -5.66 5.20
N SER A 443 21.13 -4.74 4.33
CA SER A 443 21.72 -5.09 3.02
C SER A 443 23.23 -5.22 3.04
N ALA A 444 23.90 -4.69 4.07
CA ALA A 444 25.35 -4.48 4.12
C ALA A 444 25.92 -3.60 2.96
N ASP A 445 25.04 -2.87 2.24
CA ASP A 445 25.44 -1.97 1.14
C ASP A 445 25.92 -0.62 1.66
N THR A 446 27.10 -0.59 2.28
CA THR A 446 27.73 0.66 2.73
C THR A 446 28.23 1.51 1.58
N ALA A 447 28.52 0.91 0.40
CA ALA A 447 28.96 1.64 -0.79
C ALA A 447 27.88 2.60 -1.31
N TRP A 448 26.62 2.35 -1.02
CA TRP A 448 25.52 3.27 -1.32
C TRP A 448 25.73 4.67 -0.71
N LEU A 449 26.35 4.75 0.46
CA LEU A 449 26.61 6.05 1.14
C LEU A 449 27.55 6.95 0.36
N ASP A 450 28.47 6.39 -0.41
CA ASP A 450 29.40 7.14 -1.26
C ASP A 450 28.88 7.30 -2.72
N ALA A 451 27.72 6.69 -3.04
CA ALA A 451 27.12 6.82 -4.36
C ALA A 451 26.62 8.26 -4.60
N MET A 452 26.70 8.70 -5.87
CA MET A 452 26.22 10.04 -6.26
C MET A 452 24.72 10.07 -6.45
N THR A 453 24.06 11.04 -5.84
CA THR A 453 22.66 11.36 -6.14
C THR A 453 22.54 12.04 -7.52
N LYS A 454 21.33 12.10 -8.07
CA LYS A 454 21.08 12.86 -9.32
C LYS A 454 21.28 14.38 -9.15
N LYS A 455 21.39 14.87 -7.93
CA LYS A 455 21.65 16.29 -7.62
C LYS A 455 23.13 16.61 -7.45
N GLY A 456 24.02 15.60 -7.57
CA GLY A 456 25.47 15.78 -7.67
C GLY A 456 26.22 15.81 -6.34
N ASP A 457 25.60 15.38 -5.26
CA ASP A 457 26.22 15.13 -3.96
C ASP A 457 26.25 13.62 -3.64
N THR A 458 27.05 13.19 -2.67
CA THR A 458 27.00 11.82 -2.18
C THR A 458 25.72 11.59 -1.38
N VAL A 459 25.26 10.33 -1.30
CA VAL A 459 24.13 9.96 -0.44
C VAL A 459 24.38 10.38 1.01
N TYR A 460 25.61 10.16 1.53
CA TYR A 460 25.97 10.59 2.87
C TYR A 460 25.81 12.10 3.05
N ASP A 461 26.34 12.91 2.13
CA ASP A 461 26.25 14.37 2.21
C ASP A 461 24.81 14.85 2.08
N ALA A 462 24.00 14.20 1.23
CA ALA A 462 22.56 14.48 1.10
C ALA A 462 21.79 14.19 2.39
N LEU A 463 22.06 13.06 3.06
CA LEU A 463 21.47 12.72 4.36
C LEU A 463 21.94 13.68 5.46
N LYS A 464 23.22 14.02 5.48
CA LYS A 464 23.81 14.95 6.44
C LYS A 464 23.24 16.36 6.27
N SER A 465 23.54 17.00 5.14
CA SER A 465 23.24 18.42 4.92
C SER A 465 21.77 18.69 4.57
N GLY A 466 21.10 17.73 3.97
CA GLY A 466 19.72 17.88 3.49
C GLY A 466 18.65 17.31 4.44
N VAL A 467 19.04 16.52 5.46
CA VAL A 467 18.08 15.91 6.38
C VAL A 467 18.47 16.13 7.84
N ALA A 468 19.65 15.67 8.26
CA ALA A 468 20.06 15.74 9.67
C ALA A 468 20.29 17.18 10.15
N GLU A 469 21.00 18.01 9.37
CA GLU A 469 21.27 19.40 9.76
C GLU A 469 19.98 20.26 9.78
N PRO A 470 19.07 20.20 8.78
CA PRO A 470 17.79 20.88 8.88
C PRO A 470 16.95 20.41 10.09
N LEU A 471 16.98 19.11 10.40
CA LEU A 471 16.28 18.58 11.57
C LEU A 471 16.84 19.17 12.86
N ILE A 472 18.18 19.25 13.01
CA ILE A 472 18.85 19.88 14.16
C ILE A 472 18.50 21.35 14.27
N ALA A 473 18.47 22.09 13.15
CA ALA A 473 18.15 23.50 13.12
C ALA A 473 16.68 23.81 13.50
N ASN A 474 15.84 22.79 13.51
CA ASN A 474 14.45 22.86 13.96
C ASN A 474 14.24 22.18 15.33
N LEU A 475 15.30 22.03 16.13
CA LEU A 475 15.20 21.74 17.55
C LEU A 475 15.33 23.03 18.34
N GLU A 476 14.51 23.18 19.37
CA GLU A 476 14.65 24.25 20.35
C GLU A 476 15.89 24.06 21.23
N SER A 477 16.27 25.08 21.96
CA SER A 477 17.39 24.99 22.92
C SER A 477 17.18 23.93 24.00
N SER A 478 15.93 23.60 24.30
CA SER A 478 15.54 22.49 25.17
C SER A 478 15.87 21.11 24.62
N GLY A 479 16.01 20.97 23.30
CA GLY A 479 16.11 19.69 22.59
C GLY A 479 14.77 19.16 22.08
N ILE A 480 13.66 19.87 22.29
CA ILE A 480 12.33 19.54 21.76
C ILE A 480 12.25 20.03 20.31
N ALA A 481 11.56 19.29 19.45
CA ALA A 481 11.29 19.73 18.08
C ALA A 481 10.34 20.94 18.09
N ILE A 482 10.48 21.87 17.15
CA ILE A 482 9.55 22.99 16.99
C ILE A 482 8.10 22.49 16.85
N ALA A 483 7.14 23.37 17.17
CA ALA A 483 5.74 23.06 16.95
C ALA A 483 5.45 22.87 15.45
N ASP A 484 4.89 21.74 15.09
CA ASP A 484 4.56 21.34 13.72
C ASP A 484 3.16 20.70 13.62
N ALA A 485 2.79 20.19 12.44
CA ALA A 485 1.53 19.48 12.27
C ALA A 485 1.62 17.99 12.66
N SER A 486 2.83 17.46 12.70
CA SER A 486 3.20 16.10 13.12
C SER A 486 2.33 15.00 12.51
N ILE A 487 2.46 13.81 13.08
CA ILE A 487 1.77 12.57 12.68
C ILE A 487 0.27 12.74 12.44
N TRP A 488 -0.41 13.66 13.09
CA TRP A 488 -1.86 13.77 12.96
C TRP A 488 -2.29 14.85 11.96
N GLU A 489 -1.36 15.39 11.18
CA GLU A 489 -1.62 16.41 10.15
C GLU A 489 -2.61 17.48 10.64
N VAL A 490 -2.40 17.96 11.90
CA VAL A 490 -3.34 18.87 12.54
C VAL A 490 -3.41 20.27 11.88
N HIS A 491 -2.72 20.45 10.78
CA HIS A 491 -2.49 21.69 10.05
C HIS A 491 -1.65 22.72 10.81
N TRP A 492 -0.94 23.55 10.08
CA TRP A 492 -0.04 24.56 10.65
C TRP A 492 -0.71 25.52 11.63
N GLY A 493 -1.99 25.82 11.43
CA GLY A 493 -2.78 26.66 12.33
C GLY A 493 -3.00 26.05 13.72
N ASN A 494 -2.92 24.74 13.84
CA ASN A 494 -3.14 23.96 15.07
C ASN A 494 -1.87 23.25 15.54
N ARG A 495 -0.69 23.66 15.02
CA ARG A 495 0.59 23.02 15.34
C ARG A 495 0.86 23.02 16.84
N GLN A 496 1.52 21.98 17.30
CA GLN A 496 1.89 21.78 18.70
C GLN A 496 3.29 21.20 18.78
N HIS A 497 3.90 21.24 19.96
CA HIS A 497 5.12 20.49 20.23
C HIS A 497 4.73 19.03 20.50
N PHE A 498 4.82 18.20 19.45
CA PHE A 498 4.45 16.81 19.55
C PHE A 498 5.59 15.92 20.05
N LEU A 499 5.24 15.00 20.94
CA LEU A 499 6.15 13.94 21.36
C LEU A 499 6.66 13.16 20.17
N TYR A 500 5.77 12.85 19.23
CA TYR A 500 6.10 12.05 18.07
C TYR A 500 7.21 12.68 17.21
N THR A 501 7.07 13.95 16.82
CA THR A 501 8.12 14.67 16.07
C THR A 501 9.44 14.72 16.83
N THR A 502 9.40 14.94 18.15
CA THR A 502 10.59 14.91 19.01
C THR A 502 11.22 13.51 19.06
N ALA A 503 10.40 12.45 19.13
CA ALA A 503 10.86 11.07 19.14
C ALA A 503 11.51 10.66 17.79
N THR A 504 10.90 11.07 16.66
CA THR A 504 11.51 10.81 15.35
C THR A 504 12.84 11.53 15.19
N ALA A 505 12.95 12.76 15.73
CA ALA A 505 14.23 13.50 15.72
C ALA A 505 15.29 12.77 16.56
N ALA A 506 14.95 12.33 17.78
CA ALA A 506 15.86 11.55 18.63
C ALA A 506 16.33 10.28 17.90
N ARG A 507 15.38 9.52 17.32
CA ARG A 507 15.65 8.29 16.61
C ARG A 507 16.51 8.55 15.36
N GLY A 508 16.12 9.47 14.51
CA GLY A 508 16.81 9.75 13.25
C GLY A 508 18.24 10.26 13.46
N LEU A 509 18.46 11.11 14.46
CA LEU A 509 19.82 11.60 14.76
C LEU A 509 20.72 10.51 15.36
N CYS A 510 20.17 9.60 16.15
CA CYS A 510 20.89 8.42 16.60
C CYS A 510 21.25 7.48 15.44
N ASP A 511 20.32 7.26 14.51
CA ASP A 511 20.55 6.47 13.30
C ASP A 511 21.56 7.17 12.37
N MET A 512 21.55 8.51 12.28
CA MET A 512 22.57 9.27 11.55
C MET A 512 23.97 9.07 12.13
N ALA A 513 24.11 8.95 13.45
CA ALA A 513 25.39 8.60 14.07
C ALA A 513 25.87 7.21 13.61
N THR A 514 24.98 6.24 13.49
CA THR A 514 25.29 4.91 12.97
C THR A 514 25.64 4.97 11.48
N ILE A 515 24.89 5.71 10.67
CA ILE A 515 25.20 5.96 9.24
C ILE A 515 26.60 6.59 9.10
N ALA A 516 26.92 7.60 9.92
CA ALA A 516 28.24 8.24 9.93
C ALA A 516 29.36 7.24 10.22
N ARG A 517 29.15 6.34 11.19
CA ARG A 517 30.10 5.25 11.50
C ARG A 517 30.30 4.32 10.30
N ARG A 518 29.21 3.89 9.65
CA ARG A 518 29.25 3.03 8.46
C ARG A 518 29.97 3.70 7.28
N ALA A 519 29.84 5.02 7.17
CA ALA A 519 30.54 5.83 6.16
C ALA A 519 31.98 6.21 6.57
N GLY A 520 32.47 5.81 7.74
CA GLY A 520 33.82 6.17 8.23
C GLY A 520 33.97 7.64 8.67
N ARG A 521 32.87 8.36 8.92
CA ARG A 521 32.86 9.79 9.30
C ARG A 521 32.81 9.93 10.83
N MET A 522 33.91 9.57 11.51
CA MET A 522 33.94 9.42 12.97
C MET A 522 33.65 10.70 13.75
N ASP A 523 34.03 11.88 13.22
CA ASP A 523 33.75 13.18 13.88
C ASP A 523 32.22 13.43 13.97
N ASP A 524 31.46 13.02 12.99
CA ASP A 524 30.01 13.17 12.95
C ASP A 524 29.31 12.20 13.94
N VAL A 525 29.89 11.03 14.23
CA VAL A 525 29.32 10.04 15.15
C VAL A 525 29.07 10.62 16.53
N ALA A 526 30.11 11.23 17.14
CA ALA A 526 30.01 11.79 18.49
C ALA A 526 28.99 12.94 18.53
N ARG A 527 29.01 13.81 17.51
CA ARG A 527 28.12 14.97 17.41
C ARG A 527 26.64 14.55 17.35
N TYR A 528 26.25 13.66 16.41
CA TYR A 528 24.85 13.25 16.26
C TYR A 528 24.36 12.46 17.47
N ARG A 529 25.20 11.63 18.05
CA ARG A 529 24.88 10.91 19.29
C ARG A 529 24.56 11.85 20.44
N GLN A 530 25.42 12.85 20.70
CA GLN A 530 25.19 13.82 21.77
C GLN A 530 23.88 14.58 21.59
N ILE A 531 23.54 14.95 20.34
CA ILE A 531 22.29 15.64 20.06
C ILE A 531 21.11 14.69 20.27
N ALA A 532 21.17 13.45 19.78
CA ALA A 532 20.13 12.44 19.97
C ALA A 532 19.85 12.16 21.46
N GLU A 533 20.90 12.05 22.28
CA GLU A 533 20.78 11.89 23.73
C GLU A 533 20.09 13.08 24.39
N LYS A 534 20.45 14.31 23.98
CA LYS A 534 19.78 15.53 24.46
C LYS A 534 18.29 15.53 24.13
N VAL A 535 17.93 15.19 22.89
CA VAL A 535 16.52 15.12 22.44
C VAL A 535 15.74 14.04 23.21
N THR A 536 16.36 12.87 23.40
CA THR A 536 15.78 11.78 24.19
C THR A 536 15.54 12.19 25.64
N MET A 537 16.49 12.89 26.28
CA MET A 537 16.31 13.41 27.63
C MET A 537 15.20 14.45 27.68
N ALA A 538 15.15 15.38 26.71
CA ALA A 538 14.12 16.40 26.63
C ALA A 538 12.71 15.77 26.52
N MET A 539 12.58 14.76 25.68
CA MET A 539 11.35 13.99 25.56
C MET A 539 10.91 13.36 26.90
N ARG A 540 11.82 12.65 27.57
CA ARG A 540 11.56 11.98 28.84
C ARG A 540 11.22 12.93 30.00
N GLN A 541 11.71 14.16 29.96
CA GLN A 541 11.52 15.14 31.03
C GLN A 541 10.27 16.00 30.86
N ASN A 542 9.91 16.31 29.63
CA ASN A 542 8.88 17.32 29.37
C ASN A 542 7.51 16.73 28.97
N PHE A 543 7.46 15.52 28.40
CA PHE A 543 6.21 14.95 27.90
C PHE A 543 5.53 13.97 28.87
N ILE A 544 5.88 13.98 30.14
CA ILE A 544 5.28 13.07 31.14
C ILE A 544 4.40 13.81 32.16
N ASP A 545 3.27 13.20 32.50
CA ASP A 545 2.43 13.65 33.60
C ASP A 545 2.94 13.20 34.97
N SER A 546 2.25 13.58 36.04
CA SER A 546 2.57 13.17 37.42
C SER A 546 2.51 11.65 37.67
N ASN A 547 1.82 10.91 36.78
CA ASN A 547 1.69 9.45 36.83
C ASN A 547 2.69 8.74 35.89
N ARG A 548 3.61 9.47 35.29
CA ARG A 548 4.60 8.99 34.31
C ARG A 548 4.00 8.54 32.97
N VAL A 549 2.82 9.00 32.63
CA VAL A 549 2.19 8.74 31.31
C VAL A 549 2.73 9.74 30.30
N LEU A 550 3.16 9.26 29.14
CA LEU A 550 3.57 10.12 28.03
C LEU A 550 2.35 10.81 27.40
N ALA A 551 2.49 12.12 27.21
CA ALA A 551 1.51 12.93 26.50
C ALA A 551 1.87 13.05 25.00
N GLY A 552 0.86 13.17 24.15
CA GLY A 552 1.04 13.39 22.71
C GLY A 552 1.63 14.75 22.37
N SER A 553 1.31 15.79 23.16
CA SER A 553 1.87 17.14 22.99
C SER A 553 2.01 17.88 24.31
N LEU A 554 2.89 18.89 24.34
CA LEU A 554 3.11 19.74 25.52
C LEU A 554 1.90 20.61 25.82
N GLU A 555 1.23 21.12 24.80
CA GLU A 555 0.06 21.99 24.94
C GLU A 555 -1.11 21.25 25.58
N ARG A 556 -1.36 20.01 25.18
CA ARG A 556 -2.41 19.18 25.79
C ARG A 556 -2.03 18.72 27.19
N LEU A 557 -0.76 18.41 27.42
CA LEU A 557 -0.27 18.10 28.77
C LEU A 557 -0.48 19.28 29.73
N ALA A 558 -0.15 20.48 29.29
CA ALA A 558 -0.35 21.70 30.08
C ALA A 558 -1.85 22.00 30.38
N GLN A 559 -2.76 21.59 29.50
CA GLN A 559 -4.20 21.67 29.73
C GLN A 559 -4.69 20.61 30.74
N GLY A 560 -3.91 19.57 31.01
CA GLY A 560 -4.23 18.51 31.98
C GLY A 560 -5.31 17.53 31.53
N ASN A 561 -5.74 17.54 30.26
CA ASN A 561 -6.77 16.66 29.72
C ASN A 561 -6.51 16.35 28.24
N ASN A 562 -7.12 15.28 27.74
CA ASN A 562 -7.08 14.87 26.33
C ASN A 562 -5.66 14.76 25.73
N TYR A 563 -4.67 14.43 26.55
CA TYR A 563 -3.27 14.38 26.15
C TYR A 563 -2.79 12.97 25.76
N ARG A 564 -3.62 11.95 25.95
CA ARG A 564 -3.24 10.58 25.57
C ARG A 564 -3.33 10.41 24.07
N ASP A 565 -2.30 9.80 23.51
CA ASP A 565 -2.10 9.67 22.08
C ASP A 565 -1.51 8.29 21.76
N GLY A 566 -2.09 7.60 20.78
CA GLY A 566 -1.66 6.27 20.36
C GLY A 566 -0.23 6.21 19.83
N ALA A 567 0.26 7.30 19.23
CA ALA A 567 1.61 7.37 18.70
C ALA A 567 2.69 7.34 19.79
N THR A 568 2.35 7.55 21.06
CA THR A 568 3.30 7.51 22.18
C THR A 568 3.95 6.13 22.37
N VAL A 569 3.32 5.05 21.87
CA VAL A 569 3.88 3.68 21.92
C VAL A 569 5.22 3.57 21.19
N GLU A 570 5.47 4.48 20.26
CA GLU A 570 6.69 4.46 19.45
C GLU A 570 7.95 4.85 20.24
N ALA A 571 7.81 5.57 21.33
CA ALA A 571 8.94 5.84 22.23
C ALA A 571 9.56 4.52 22.79
N PHE A 572 8.74 3.48 22.92
CA PHE A 572 9.18 2.16 23.40
C PHE A 572 9.63 1.25 22.26
N THR A 573 8.89 1.26 21.19
CA THR A 573 9.22 0.48 20.02
C THR A 573 10.44 1.05 19.29
N TRP A 574 10.88 2.28 19.46
CA TRP A 574 12.17 2.84 19.02
C TRP A 574 13.30 2.70 20.04
N SER A 575 13.09 2.06 21.18
CA SER A 575 14.03 1.98 22.31
C SER A 575 14.55 3.33 22.83
N LEU A 576 13.83 4.41 22.56
CA LEU A 576 14.14 5.72 23.14
C LEU A 576 13.89 5.74 24.64
N ILE A 577 12.88 4.97 25.07
CA ILE A 577 12.60 4.64 26.45
C ILE A 577 12.56 3.12 26.55
N PRO A 578 13.37 2.48 27.43
CA PRO A 578 13.35 1.04 27.61
C PRO A 578 11.94 0.54 27.97
N SER A 579 11.52 -0.58 27.39
CA SER A 579 10.20 -1.17 27.67
C SER A 579 10.01 -1.59 29.13
N SER A 580 11.09 -1.76 29.88
CA SER A 580 11.11 -2.02 31.33
C SER A 580 11.02 -0.75 32.19
N ASP A 581 11.05 0.44 31.59
CA ASP A 581 10.95 1.69 32.31
C ASP A 581 9.53 1.88 32.90
N PRO A 582 9.38 2.41 34.12
CA PRO A 582 8.07 2.76 34.66
C PRO A 582 7.20 3.67 33.77
N ILE A 583 7.81 4.52 32.93
CA ILE A 583 7.10 5.33 31.93
C ILE A 583 6.40 4.40 30.92
N ALA A 584 7.04 3.33 30.49
CA ALA A 584 6.44 2.38 29.55
C ALA A 584 5.23 1.69 30.19
N THR A 585 5.36 1.20 31.41
CA THR A 585 4.26 0.57 32.16
C THR A 585 3.07 1.51 32.31
N ALA A 586 3.32 2.76 32.71
CA ALA A 586 2.27 3.78 32.91
C ALA A 586 1.58 4.16 31.59
N THR A 587 2.37 4.41 30.54
CA THR A 587 1.82 4.83 29.23
C THR A 587 1.04 3.71 28.57
N LEU A 588 1.57 2.46 28.55
CA LEU A 588 0.85 1.31 28.01
C LEU A 588 -0.43 0.99 28.81
N GLY A 589 -0.42 1.19 30.13
CA GLY A 589 -1.63 1.11 30.95
C GLY A 589 -2.67 2.17 30.56
N ALA A 590 -2.23 3.39 30.26
CA ALA A 590 -3.10 4.49 29.85
C ALA A 590 -3.67 4.33 28.42
N MET A 591 -3.19 3.40 27.60
CA MET A 591 -3.81 3.06 26.32
C MET A 591 -5.28 2.63 26.46
N SER A 592 -5.69 2.18 27.64
CA SER A 592 -7.10 1.87 27.94
C SER A 592 -8.06 3.06 27.69
N TYR A 593 -7.60 4.31 27.78
CA TYR A 593 -8.39 5.50 27.45
C TYR A 593 -8.62 5.70 25.94
N LEU A 594 -7.82 5.02 25.12
CA LEU A 594 -7.91 5.05 23.66
C LEU A 594 -8.63 3.82 23.12
N GLN A 595 -9.05 2.88 23.97
CA GLN A 595 -9.64 1.63 23.53
C GLN A 595 -10.97 1.85 22.81
N THR A 596 -11.16 1.12 21.71
CA THR A 596 -12.37 1.12 20.88
C THR A 596 -13.30 -0.04 21.26
N PRO A 597 -14.56 -0.01 20.81
CA PRO A 597 -15.47 -1.15 20.98
C PRO A 597 -15.02 -2.46 20.36
N ALA A 598 -14.20 -2.42 19.32
CA ALA A 598 -13.64 -3.61 18.67
C ALA A 598 -12.43 -4.18 19.44
N GLY A 599 -11.83 -3.42 20.35
CA GLY A 599 -10.79 -3.88 21.27
C GLY A 599 -9.38 -3.39 20.95
N GLY A 600 -9.17 -2.73 19.82
CA GLY A 600 -7.96 -1.98 19.47
C GLY A 600 -8.02 -0.53 19.93
N TYR A 601 -7.34 0.38 19.23
CA TYR A 601 -7.11 1.73 19.70
C TYR A 601 -7.41 2.80 18.64
N LYS A 602 -8.09 3.86 19.08
CA LYS A 602 -8.18 5.12 18.35
C LYS A 602 -6.91 5.94 18.55
N ARG A 603 -6.73 6.95 17.71
CA ARG A 603 -5.47 7.73 17.68
C ARG A 603 -5.28 8.71 18.83
N VAL A 604 -6.32 9.43 19.22
CA VAL A 604 -6.24 10.49 20.23
C VAL A 604 -7.43 10.48 21.18
N GLU A 605 -7.21 10.97 22.40
CA GLU A 605 -8.26 11.23 23.38
C GLU A 605 -9.01 12.52 23.05
N GLY A 606 -10.30 12.59 23.41
CA GLY A 606 -11.09 13.84 23.42
C GLY A 606 -11.59 14.34 22.06
N SER A 607 -11.32 13.66 20.96
CA SER A 607 -11.92 13.99 19.66
C SER A 607 -13.31 13.37 19.50
N ASN A 608 -14.18 14.08 18.76
CA ASN A 608 -15.49 13.59 18.32
C ASN A 608 -15.53 13.30 16.81
N ASP A 609 -14.47 13.61 16.08
CA ASP A 609 -14.35 13.28 14.67
C ASP A 609 -14.30 11.77 14.48
N GLN A 610 -14.99 11.25 13.46
CA GLN A 610 -15.02 9.83 13.22
C GLN A 610 -13.64 9.29 12.86
N TYR A 611 -12.91 10.00 12.06
CA TYR A 611 -11.58 9.60 11.63
C TYR A 611 -10.59 9.52 12.80
N ASP A 612 -10.75 10.37 13.83
CA ASP A 612 -9.97 10.32 15.07
C ASP A 612 -10.40 9.21 16.03
N THR A 613 -11.65 8.79 15.96
CA THR A 613 -12.26 7.86 16.92
C THR A 613 -12.45 6.45 16.35
N ASP A 614 -12.30 6.27 15.05
CA ASP A 614 -12.21 4.94 14.45
C ASP A 614 -10.90 4.26 14.91
N GLU A 615 -10.88 2.94 14.85
CA GLU A 615 -9.74 2.14 15.28
C GLU A 615 -8.64 2.17 14.22
N TRP A 616 -7.43 2.51 14.65
CA TRP A 616 -6.28 2.67 13.78
C TRP A 616 -5.42 1.41 13.75
N ILE A 617 -5.36 0.73 12.62
CA ILE A 617 -4.59 -0.50 12.46
C ILE A 617 -3.12 -0.30 12.78
N LEU A 618 -2.55 0.81 12.33
CA LEU A 618 -1.16 1.12 12.64
C LEU A 618 -0.92 1.16 14.15
N ILE A 619 -1.82 1.80 14.91
CA ILE A 619 -1.67 1.89 16.37
C ILE A 619 -1.81 0.51 17.00
N ASP A 620 -2.74 -0.31 16.55
CA ASP A 620 -2.92 -1.68 17.05
C ASP A 620 -1.65 -2.53 16.85
N LEU A 621 -1.09 -2.47 15.64
CA LEU A 621 0.13 -3.18 15.29
C LEU A 621 1.34 -2.69 16.11
N ARG A 622 1.50 -1.36 16.25
CA ARG A 622 2.62 -0.81 16.99
C ARG A 622 2.46 -0.97 18.51
N ALA A 623 1.24 -0.85 19.03
CA ALA A 623 0.94 -1.18 20.42
C ALA A 623 1.18 -2.67 20.72
N SER A 624 0.81 -3.57 19.79
CA SER A 624 1.16 -5.00 19.93
C SER A 624 2.66 -5.19 20.10
N ALA A 625 3.48 -4.56 19.26
CA ALA A 625 4.93 -4.61 19.41
C ALA A 625 5.42 -4.04 20.75
N ALA A 626 4.89 -2.88 21.17
CA ALA A 626 5.25 -2.25 22.43
C ALA A 626 4.88 -3.10 23.65
N PHE A 627 3.65 -3.65 23.69
CA PHE A 627 3.21 -4.56 24.75
C PHE A 627 4.08 -5.82 24.83
N ARG A 628 4.44 -6.38 23.68
CA ARG A 628 5.32 -7.58 23.64
C ARG A 628 6.68 -7.28 24.24
N ARG A 629 7.29 -6.18 23.87
CA ARG A 629 8.58 -5.74 24.41
C ARG A 629 8.53 -5.45 25.92
N ALA A 630 7.38 -4.97 26.40
CA ALA A 630 7.13 -4.77 27.83
C ALA A 630 6.75 -6.07 28.58
N GLY A 631 6.80 -7.24 27.93
CA GLY A 631 6.51 -8.54 28.54
C GLY A 631 5.02 -8.87 28.64
N ASN A 632 4.12 -8.05 28.10
CA ASN A 632 2.67 -8.32 28.06
C ASN A 632 2.29 -9.05 26.76
N GLY A 633 2.75 -10.29 26.62
CA GLY A 633 2.44 -11.15 25.48
C GLY A 633 0.95 -11.32 25.21
N PRO A 634 0.09 -11.60 26.20
CA PRO A 634 -1.35 -11.76 25.97
C PRO A 634 -2.03 -10.56 25.33
N LYS A 635 -1.70 -9.31 25.74
CA LYS A 635 -2.28 -8.11 25.12
C LYS A 635 -1.71 -7.88 23.72
N ALA A 636 -0.43 -8.14 23.53
CA ALA A 636 0.21 -8.07 22.22
C ALA A 636 -0.45 -9.05 21.23
N ASP A 637 -0.64 -10.30 21.63
CA ASP A 637 -1.29 -11.32 20.81
C ASP A 637 -2.77 -11.00 20.54
N GLN A 638 -3.48 -10.43 21.51
CA GLN A 638 -4.86 -9.99 21.30
C GLN A 638 -4.97 -9.01 20.11
N LEU A 639 -4.15 -7.97 20.10
CA LEU A 639 -4.17 -6.95 19.05
C LEU A 639 -3.77 -7.51 17.68
N LEU A 640 -2.66 -8.24 17.65
CA LEU A 640 -2.18 -8.82 16.39
C LEU A 640 -3.14 -9.86 15.81
N ASN A 641 -3.70 -10.73 16.66
CA ASN A 641 -4.67 -11.74 16.23
C ASN A 641 -5.96 -11.10 15.71
N TRP A 642 -6.39 -9.98 16.29
CA TRP A 642 -7.53 -9.21 15.80
C TRP A 642 -7.28 -8.69 14.37
N VAL A 643 -6.17 -7.99 14.14
CA VAL A 643 -5.79 -7.50 12.81
C VAL A 643 -5.63 -8.65 11.81
N THR A 644 -5.00 -9.75 12.23
CA THR A 644 -4.82 -10.96 11.41
C THR A 644 -6.17 -11.59 11.02
N ALA A 645 -7.10 -11.72 11.97
CA ALA A 645 -8.42 -12.29 11.72
C ALA A 645 -9.25 -11.41 10.77
N GLN A 646 -9.22 -10.09 10.96
CA GLN A 646 -9.87 -9.15 10.04
C GLN A 646 -9.30 -9.23 8.63
N ALA A 647 -7.99 -9.29 8.48
CA ALA A 647 -7.34 -9.38 7.17
C ALA A 647 -7.74 -10.68 6.44
N SER A 648 -7.81 -11.81 7.13
CA SER A 648 -8.18 -13.10 6.54
C SER A 648 -9.62 -13.13 5.99
N GLU A 649 -10.53 -12.33 6.54
CA GLU A 649 -11.91 -12.17 6.03
C GLU A 649 -12.01 -11.13 4.90
N ASN A 650 -10.93 -10.40 4.61
CA ASN A 650 -10.88 -9.30 3.66
C ASN A 650 -9.74 -9.46 2.64
N TYR A 651 -9.57 -10.67 2.09
CA TYR A 651 -8.58 -11.01 1.05
C TYR A 651 -7.13 -10.82 1.46
N ASP A 652 -6.80 -10.99 2.73
CA ASP A 652 -5.48 -10.77 3.33
C ASP A 652 -4.96 -9.32 3.17
N LEU A 653 -5.85 -8.36 2.88
CA LEU A 653 -5.55 -6.94 2.74
C LEU A 653 -5.74 -6.21 4.06
N LEU A 654 -5.04 -5.10 4.23
CA LEU A 654 -5.04 -4.31 5.45
C LEU A 654 -5.56 -2.89 5.15
N PRO A 655 -6.57 -2.39 5.90
CA PRO A 655 -7.11 -1.05 5.73
C PRO A 655 -6.33 -0.02 6.55
N GLU A 656 -6.74 1.22 6.50
CA GLU A 656 -6.31 2.29 7.39
C GLU A 656 -6.98 2.17 8.76
N LEU A 657 -8.30 1.96 8.74
CA LEU A 657 -9.17 2.02 9.91
C LEU A 657 -10.15 0.84 9.98
N TYR A 658 -10.63 0.58 11.20
CA TYR A 658 -11.88 -0.14 11.43
C TYR A 658 -12.95 0.80 11.96
N ASN A 659 -14.16 0.71 11.40
CA ASN A 659 -15.30 1.49 11.85
C ASN A 659 -15.68 1.16 13.30
N THR A 660 -15.90 2.17 14.11
CA THR A 660 -16.26 2.02 15.53
C THR A 660 -17.70 2.46 15.85
N ARG A 661 -18.43 2.98 14.87
CA ARG A 661 -19.78 3.55 15.05
C ARG A 661 -20.83 2.79 14.27
N SER A 662 -21.86 2.30 14.95
CA SER A 662 -22.99 1.63 14.29
C SER A 662 -23.77 2.54 13.34
N SER A 663 -23.69 3.86 13.50
CA SER A 663 -24.32 4.85 12.62
C SER A 663 -23.65 4.96 11.24
N SER A 664 -22.38 4.57 11.11
CA SER A 664 -21.61 4.62 9.84
C SER A 664 -21.42 3.25 9.20
N GLY A 665 -21.91 2.18 9.81
CA GLY A 665 -21.82 0.82 9.30
C GLY A 665 -21.67 -0.21 10.40
N GLN A 666 -21.25 -1.42 10.04
CA GLN A 666 -20.95 -2.47 11.03
C GLN A 666 -19.66 -2.12 11.77
N ILE A 667 -19.68 -2.24 13.10
CA ILE A 667 -18.46 -2.07 13.91
C ILE A 667 -17.45 -3.15 13.51
N GLY A 668 -16.19 -2.76 13.32
CA GLY A 668 -15.11 -3.63 12.82
C GLY A 668 -15.03 -3.70 11.30
N ALA A 669 -15.98 -3.14 10.54
CA ALA A 669 -15.86 -3.06 9.09
C ALA A 669 -14.70 -2.16 8.67
N TYR A 670 -14.09 -2.45 7.54
CA TYR A 670 -13.01 -1.64 6.96
C TYR A 670 -13.47 -0.21 6.67
N SER A 671 -12.63 0.76 7.01
CA SER A 671 -12.86 2.19 6.84
C SER A 671 -11.55 2.89 6.42
N GLY A 672 -11.64 4.15 6.00
CA GLY A 672 -10.49 4.90 5.51
C GLY A 672 -9.98 4.43 4.15
N SER A 673 -8.70 4.56 3.91
CA SER A 673 -8.04 4.09 2.67
C SER A 673 -7.68 2.62 2.73
N ILE A 674 -7.91 1.88 1.64
CA ILE A 674 -7.74 0.43 1.56
C ILE A 674 -7.32 0.03 0.14
N PRO A 675 -6.27 -0.80 -0.04
CA PRO A 675 -5.30 -1.30 0.94
C PRO A 675 -4.22 -0.26 1.31
N MET A 676 -3.77 -0.27 2.56
CA MET A 676 -2.65 0.56 3.00
C MET A 676 -1.31 -0.14 2.75
N VAL A 677 -0.33 0.63 2.25
CA VAL A 677 1.00 0.11 1.90
C VAL A 677 1.93 0.11 3.13
N GLY A 678 2.45 1.28 3.51
CA GLY A 678 3.37 1.36 4.66
C GLY A 678 2.70 1.08 5.99
N TYR A 679 1.57 1.72 6.25
CA TYR A 679 0.84 1.63 7.52
C TYR A 679 0.07 0.31 7.70
N GLY A 680 -0.35 -0.31 6.61
CA GLY A 680 -0.95 -1.63 6.65
C GLY A 680 0.09 -2.73 6.46
N ALA A 681 0.48 -2.98 5.21
CA ALA A 681 1.38 -4.08 4.83
C ALA A 681 2.76 -3.98 5.50
N GLY A 682 3.39 -2.79 5.48
CA GLY A 682 4.70 -2.57 6.11
C GLY A 682 4.64 -2.76 7.63
N ALA A 683 3.69 -2.11 8.31
CA ALA A 683 3.53 -2.20 9.76
C ALA A 683 3.20 -3.63 10.22
N TYR A 684 2.40 -4.38 9.46
CA TYR A 684 2.12 -5.78 9.76
C TYR A 684 3.40 -6.63 9.72
N GLN A 685 4.20 -6.50 8.66
CA GLN A 685 5.48 -7.23 8.57
C GLN A 685 6.42 -6.89 9.73
N LEU A 686 6.54 -5.62 10.10
CA LEU A 686 7.37 -5.21 11.23
C LEU A 686 6.88 -5.79 12.56
N THR A 687 5.58 -5.82 12.78
CA THR A 687 4.97 -6.40 13.99
C THR A 687 5.15 -7.92 14.03
N MET A 688 5.08 -8.59 12.87
CA MET A 688 5.36 -10.01 12.78
C MET A 688 6.83 -10.35 13.07
N LEU A 689 7.77 -9.53 12.59
CA LEU A 689 9.19 -9.69 12.96
C LEU A 689 9.40 -9.53 14.46
N ASP A 690 8.74 -8.57 15.10
CA ASP A 690 8.79 -8.41 16.56
C ASP A 690 8.13 -9.60 17.28
N ARG A 691 7.02 -10.14 16.76
CA ARG A 691 6.35 -11.31 17.34
C ARG A 691 7.25 -12.55 17.37
N VAL A 692 8.04 -12.76 16.34
CA VAL A 692 8.99 -13.88 16.29
C VAL A 692 10.36 -13.51 16.87
N GLN A 693 10.44 -12.41 17.60
CA GLN A 693 11.63 -11.91 18.30
C GLN A 693 12.83 -11.57 17.41
N LEU A 694 12.60 -11.34 16.14
CA LEU A 694 13.58 -10.74 15.23
C LEU A 694 13.52 -9.22 15.39
N TYR A 695 14.00 -8.72 16.54
CA TYR A 695 14.00 -7.30 16.83
C TYR A 695 15.06 -6.58 15.99
N GLU A 696 14.72 -5.35 15.63
CA GLU A 696 15.69 -4.46 15.01
C GLU A 696 16.73 -4.05 16.06
N HIS A 697 18.01 -4.13 15.71
CA HIS A 697 19.06 -3.55 16.53
C HIS A 697 19.03 -2.03 16.49
N SER A 698 19.22 -1.36 17.63
CA SER A 698 19.27 0.09 17.72
C SER A 698 20.25 0.52 18.80
N ASP A 699 21.07 1.51 18.44
CA ASP A 699 22.00 2.17 19.35
C ASP A 699 21.32 3.24 20.22
N CYS A 700 20.03 3.49 19.99
CA CYS A 700 19.30 4.61 20.58
C CYS A 700 18.76 4.26 21.98
N GLY A 701 18.90 5.19 22.93
CA GLY A 701 18.31 5.07 24.27
C GLY A 701 19.04 4.16 25.26
N GLU A 702 20.12 3.50 24.87
CA GLU A 702 20.95 2.69 25.76
C GLU A 702 22.21 3.41 26.21
N LYS A 703 22.59 3.25 27.48
CA LYS A 703 23.74 3.96 28.06
C LYS A 703 25.11 3.42 27.61
N ASP A 704 25.18 2.15 27.24
CA ASP A 704 26.44 1.51 26.86
C ASP A 704 26.54 1.34 25.35
N LEU A 705 26.95 2.42 24.71
CA LEU A 705 27.23 2.47 23.28
C LEU A 705 28.68 2.07 22.94
N GLY A 706 29.36 1.35 23.88
CA GLY A 706 30.78 1.09 23.77
C GLY A 706 31.18 0.00 22.80
N GLU A 707 30.46 -1.08 22.75
CA GLU A 707 30.81 -2.26 21.93
C GLU A 707 29.59 -2.86 21.26
N TYR A 708 29.43 -2.60 19.96
CA TYR A 708 28.40 -3.24 19.14
C TYR A 708 29.02 -4.32 18.26
N PRO A 709 28.41 -5.53 18.25
CA PRO A 709 28.76 -6.49 17.22
C PRO A 709 28.41 -5.95 15.84
N ASP A 710 29.32 -6.07 14.90
CA ASP A 710 29.23 -5.52 13.53
C ASP A 710 28.19 -6.20 12.62
N ALA A 711 27.30 -7.02 13.16
CA ALA A 711 26.28 -7.71 12.40
C ALA A 711 24.89 -7.46 12.98
N GLY A 712 24.02 -6.80 12.22
CA GLY A 712 22.58 -6.85 12.41
C GLY A 712 22.06 -8.30 12.26
N PRO A 713 20.82 -8.62 12.70
CA PRO A 713 20.27 -9.95 12.54
C PRO A 713 20.21 -10.31 11.05
N VAL A 714 21.04 -11.25 10.65
CA VAL A 714 20.95 -11.89 9.34
C VAL A 714 19.68 -12.72 9.34
N LEU A 715 18.74 -12.41 8.47
CA LEU A 715 17.62 -13.32 8.22
C LEU A 715 18.20 -14.65 7.74
N PRO A 716 17.75 -15.80 8.29
CA PRO A 716 18.26 -17.10 7.87
C PRO A 716 17.83 -17.38 6.44
N GLY A 717 18.72 -17.09 5.50
CA GLY A 717 18.51 -17.29 4.09
C GLY A 717 19.67 -17.95 3.36
N ASP A 718 20.86 -18.00 3.98
CA ASP A 718 22.01 -18.69 3.38
C ASP A 718 22.45 -19.82 4.32
N GLY A 719 22.21 -21.03 3.87
CA GLY A 719 22.52 -22.25 4.56
C GLY A 719 24.01 -22.41 4.86
N GLY A 720 24.43 -21.99 6.06
CA GLY A 720 25.75 -22.21 6.62
C GLY A 720 25.62 -22.82 8.00
N THR A 721 25.90 -24.09 8.15
CA THR A 721 25.97 -24.82 9.43
C THR A 721 27.14 -24.32 10.27
N GLY A 722 26.86 -23.64 11.37
CA GLY A 722 27.86 -23.26 12.37
C GLY A 722 27.26 -23.31 13.77
N SER A 723 27.63 -24.33 14.54
CA SER A 723 27.28 -24.52 15.94
C SER A 723 28.06 -23.58 16.87
N GLY A 724 27.39 -22.88 17.77
CA GLY A 724 28.04 -22.16 18.85
C GLY A 724 27.03 -21.47 19.74
N GLY A 725 26.78 -22.03 20.93
CA GLY A 725 25.85 -21.50 21.89
C GLY A 725 26.43 -20.38 22.74
N GLY A 726 25.56 -19.56 23.29
CA GLY A 726 25.89 -18.55 24.27
C GLY A 726 24.74 -17.53 24.36
N GLY A 727 23.93 -17.63 25.42
CA GLY A 727 22.75 -16.81 25.63
C GLY A 727 23.07 -15.40 26.13
N PHE A 728 22.04 -14.66 26.19
CA PHE A 728 21.67 -13.46 26.94
C PHE A 728 21.33 -12.22 26.12
N GLY A 729 20.14 -11.82 26.36
CA GLY A 729 19.78 -10.48 26.72
C GLY A 729 19.43 -9.55 25.58
N GLY A 730 18.18 -9.73 25.09
CA GLY A 730 17.55 -8.85 24.15
C GLY A 730 17.51 -7.39 24.52
N ARG A 731 17.26 -6.62 23.53
CA ARG A 731 16.62 -5.30 23.52
C ARG A 731 16.90 -4.67 22.15
N THR A 732 16.04 -4.29 21.60
CA THR A 732 14.75 -3.80 21.19
C THR A 732 14.83 -2.49 20.43
N GLY A 733 14.08 -2.34 19.49
CA GLY A 733 13.45 -1.22 19.13
C GLY A 733 13.03 -1.07 17.75
N ILE A 734 12.11 -0.58 17.11
CA ILE A 734 11.25 0.39 17.09
C ILE A 734 10.65 1.00 15.91
N ALA A 735 9.70 1.78 15.89
CA ALA A 735 9.08 2.30 14.75
C ALA A 735 8.20 3.53 14.87
N CYS A 736 7.64 4.07 13.91
CA CYS A 736 6.84 5.24 13.93
C CYS A 736 5.66 5.33 13.06
N ALA A 737 4.81 6.11 13.43
CA ALA A 737 3.48 6.27 12.98
C ALA A 737 3.18 7.58 12.33
N CYS A 738 2.29 7.66 11.42
CA CYS A 738 1.68 8.87 11.01
C CYS A 738 0.55 8.85 10.05
N HIS A 739 0.08 9.83 9.67
CA HIS A 739 -1.11 10.55 9.58
C HIS A 739 -1.54 11.05 8.22
N GLY A 740 -2.81 11.00 7.98
CA GLY A 740 -3.53 11.75 6.97
C GLY A 740 -4.64 12.55 7.61
N GLY A 741 -4.79 13.81 7.27
CA GLY A 741 -5.76 14.73 7.85
C GLY A 741 -7.22 14.36 7.55
N PRO A 742 -8.15 14.96 8.28
CA PRO A 742 -9.57 14.67 8.13
C PRO A 742 -10.04 15.15 6.76
N GLY A 743 -10.37 14.26 5.86
CA GLY A 743 -10.87 14.80 4.62
C GLY A 743 -11.34 13.88 3.53
N SER A 744 -11.29 12.56 3.64
CA SER A 744 -11.61 11.80 2.45
C SER A 744 -12.74 10.79 2.56
N ALA A 745 -13.09 10.26 3.70
CA ALA A 745 -14.32 9.46 3.79
C ALA A 745 -15.58 10.35 3.69
N GLY A 746 -15.50 11.62 4.17
CA GLY A 746 -16.54 12.61 3.98
C GLY A 746 -16.63 13.19 2.57
N ASN A 747 -15.53 13.21 1.83
CA ASN A 747 -15.51 13.85 0.50
C ASN A 747 -16.18 13.02 -0.60
N ALA A 748 -16.26 11.69 -0.50
CA ALA A 748 -17.05 10.92 -1.45
C ALA A 748 -18.56 11.25 -1.34
N VAL A 749 -19.06 11.46 -0.12
CA VAL A 749 -20.45 11.88 0.13
C VAL A 749 -20.61 13.39 -0.10
N ALA A 750 -19.61 14.21 0.21
CA ALA A 750 -19.66 15.66 -0.02
C ALA A 750 -19.55 16.02 -1.51
N PHE A 751 -18.77 15.30 -2.31
CA PHE A 751 -18.74 15.49 -3.76
C PHE A 751 -20.09 15.12 -4.42
N ALA A 752 -20.76 14.09 -3.94
CA ALA A 752 -22.11 13.78 -4.39
C ALA A 752 -23.13 14.86 -4.00
N LEU A 753 -23.02 15.43 -2.80
CA LEU A 753 -23.89 16.50 -2.33
C LEU A 753 -23.58 17.87 -3.01
N VAL A 754 -22.33 18.21 -3.23
CA VAL A 754 -21.94 19.44 -3.94
C VAL A 754 -22.31 19.35 -5.43
N ALA A 755 -22.17 18.19 -6.06
CA ALA A 755 -22.65 17.97 -7.42
C ALA A 755 -24.18 18.08 -7.51
N LEU A 756 -24.93 17.58 -6.52
CA LEU A 756 -26.38 17.74 -6.44
C LEU A 756 -26.84 19.18 -6.22
N ILE A 757 -26.13 19.95 -5.42
CA ILE A 757 -26.44 21.36 -5.18
C ILE A 757 -26.13 22.22 -6.40
N ILE A 758 -25.07 21.95 -7.14
CA ILE A 758 -24.72 22.67 -8.37
C ILE A 758 -25.71 22.31 -9.50
N LEU A 759 -26.13 21.07 -9.62
CA LEU A 759 -27.16 20.65 -10.59
C LEU A 759 -28.53 21.21 -10.27
N ARG A 760 -28.91 21.38 -8.99
CA ARG A 760 -30.17 22.01 -8.60
C ARG A 760 -30.20 23.52 -8.87
N ARG A 761 -29.08 24.23 -8.77
CA ARG A 761 -29.00 25.66 -9.10
C ARG A 761 -29.01 25.94 -10.62
N ARG A 762 -28.62 25.00 -11.49
CA ARG A 762 -28.72 25.15 -12.95
C ARG A 762 -30.12 24.86 -13.52
N ARG A 763 -31.04 24.28 -12.73
CA ARG A 763 -32.45 24.10 -13.18
C ARG A 763 -33.41 25.23 -12.77
N LEU A 764 -32.90 26.25 -12.12
CA LEU A 764 -33.67 27.41 -11.67
C LEU A 764 -33.17 28.75 -12.29
N ARG A 765 -32.53 28.66 -13.47
CA ARG A 765 -32.30 29.83 -14.37
C ARG A 765 -32.64 29.48 -15.80
#